data_eda5a30e0741c40846eaf510fcb502c7
#
_entry.id   eda5a30e0741c40846eaf510fcb502c7
#
_cell.length_a   1.000
_cell.length_b   1.000
_cell.length_c   1.000
_cell.angle_alpha   90.00
_cell.angle_beta   90.00
_cell.angle_gamma   90.00
#
_symmetry.space_group_name_H-M   'P 1'
#
loop_
_entity.id
_entity.type
_entity.pdbx_description
1 polymer ?
#
loop_
_entity_poly.entity_id
_entity_poly.type
_entity_poly.pdbx_seq_one_letter_code
_entity_poly.pdbx_strand_id
1 'polypeptide(L)'
;MKKFVDVIIPLPIASQYTYSLPEGMEASIQPGCRIIVPFGPKKFYTGIVTKVHETAPEAYETKDISEVLDSRPVLLGQQFSFWKWLADYYLCTLGDVYKAALPSGMKLESETLVEYNPDFVASEPLPPREQRILDLLSADPEQCVTQLEKASGMKNLLPVIKSLLEKEAICIKEEIKRSYKPRTEVRVRLTEALQNEHHLHIQFDLLARAPKQQAILMKYLELSGWNAEGKNIREVSKKELLDASGQAQSVFKNLVDKQILETYLHEIGRLTGDHAETVPLHTLSPAQQRAFYEILTSFQTKNVCLLHGVTASGKTEIYIHLIEEVLKAGKQVLYLLPEIALTTQITERLRRVFGKRLGVYHSKFPDAERVEIWQKQLTEQGYDVILGVRSSVFLPFRRLGLVIVDEEHETSYKQQDPAPRYHARNAAIMLASMYGAKTLLGTATPSLESYYHARNGKYGLVELTERHQQIQLPHIELVDIKELARKKRMTAQFSPLLLQKIREALEQKEQVILFQNRRGFAPMIECRTCGWVPRCKNCDVSLTYHKRLHQLTCHYCGYTYAVPTACPACGGVELMNRGFGTEKIEDDIKQIFPKAKVARMDLDTTRTRTAYERIINDFEEGKTDILIGTQMISKGLDFDRVSVVGILNADSMMNYPDFRSYERAFQLMAQVAGRAGRKNKQGLVVLQTKSPENPLIHQIMANDYARLYQEQMEERSLFKYPPFYRLIYVYLKHRKEDILNQAADLMAAHLRQGMGERILGPDKPPVARIQSLFIRKIVIKIEQEASMSKVRRYLTQVQRTLIEDERFRSLMVYYDVDPT
;
A
#
# COMPACT_ATOMS: atom_id res chain seq x y z
N MET A 1 -25.30 9.61 -37.00
CA MET A 1 -24.10 8.79 -37.29
C MET A 1 -23.78 7.91 -36.09
N LYS A 2 -23.48 6.64 -36.31
CA LYS A 2 -23.16 5.71 -35.20
C LYS A 2 -21.85 6.14 -34.55
N LYS A 3 -21.84 6.37 -33.23
CA LYS A 3 -20.66 6.74 -32.47
C LYS A 3 -20.03 5.54 -31.78
N PHE A 4 -18.74 5.61 -31.58
CA PHE A 4 -17.93 4.57 -30.98
C PHE A 4 -17.10 5.13 -29.83
N VAL A 5 -16.74 4.26 -28.89
CA VAL A 5 -15.88 4.59 -27.74
C VAL A 5 -14.75 3.60 -27.63
N ASP A 6 -13.54 4.12 -27.47
CA ASP A 6 -12.39 3.32 -27.08
C ASP A 6 -12.34 3.18 -25.55
N VAL A 7 -12.14 1.97 -25.07
CA VAL A 7 -12.33 1.60 -23.68
C VAL A 7 -11.11 0.85 -23.13
N ILE A 8 -10.65 1.25 -21.94
CA ILE A 8 -9.72 0.46 -21.14
C ILE A 8 -10.53 -0.43 -20.21
N ILE A 9 -10.26 -1.73 -20.18
CA ILE A 9 -10.84 -2.68 -19.24
C ILE A 9 -9.77 -3.19 -18.27
N PRO A 10 -10.13 -3.63 -17.02
CA PRO A 10 -9.17 -4.01 -15.98
C PRO A 10 -8.55 -5.40 -16.20
N LEU A 11 -8.13 -5.66 -17.41
CA LEU A 11 -7.51 -6.92 -17.84
C LEU A 11 -6.12 -6.67 -18.45
N PRO A 12 -5.17 -7.60 -18.33
CA PRO A 12 -3.82 -7.47 -18.85
C PRO A 12 -3.80 -7.67 -20.38
N ILE A 13 -4.50 -6.81 -21.11
CA ILE A 13 -4.68 -6.89 -22.58
C ILE A 13 -3.92 -5.74 -23.23
N ALA A 14 -3.18 -6.05 -24.29
CA ALA A 14 -2.32 -5.07 -24.95
C ALA A 14 -3.08 -3.98 -25.71
N SER A 15 -4.30 -4.26 -26.17
CA SER A 15 -5.11 -3.37 -27.01
C SER A 15 -6.28 -2.77 -26.22
N GLN A 16 -6.67 -1.56 -26.57
CA GLN A 16 -7.97 -1.02 -26.20
C GLN A 16 -9.03 -1.62 -27.13
N TYR A 17 -10.24 -1.73 -26.66
CA TYR A 17 -11.37 -2.22 -27.45
C TYR A 17 -12.35 -1.10 -27.74
N THR A 18 -12.85 -1.10 -28.95
CA THR A 18 -13.86 -0.15 -29.41
C THR A 18 -15.26 -0.76 -29.28
N TYR A 19 -16.16 -0.04 -28.65
CA TYR A 19 -17.57 -0.42 -28.50
C TYR A 19 -18.45 0.61 -29.22
N SER A 20 -19.65 0.18 -29.64
CA SER A 20 -20.65 1.07 -30.22
C SER A 20 -21.54 1.68 -29.14
N LEU A 21 -22.01 2.89 -29.40
CA LEU A 21 -22.95 3.61 -28.53
C LEU A 21 -24.39 3.38 -29.02
N PRO A 22 -25.29 2.85 -28.17
CA PRO A 22 -26.71 2.82 -28.42
C PRO A 22 -27.30 4.24 -28.61
N GLU A 23 -28.34 4.38 -29.43
CA GLU A 23 -29.07 5.62 -29.61
C GLU A 23 -29.62 6.12 -28.25
N GLY A 24 -29.43 7.40 -27.98
CA GLY A 24 -29.87 8.06 -26.73
C GLY A 24 -28.82 8.14 -25.62
N MET A 25 -27.70 7.40 -25.68
CA MET A 25 -26.62 7.50 -24.68
C MET A 25 -25.50 8.47 -25.06
N GLU A 26 -25.59 9.06 -26.26
CA GLU A 26 -24.50 9.86 -26.83
C GLU A 26 -24.17 11.15 -26.10
N ALA A 27 -25.19 11.77 -25.46
CA ALA A 27 -25.08 13.08 -24.81
C ALA A 27 -24.34 13.02 -23.44
N SER A 28 -24.27 11.85 -22.81
CA SER A 28 -23.78 11.69 -21.45
C SER A 28 -22.36 11.13 -21.38
N ILE A 29 -21.74 10.73 -22.48
CA ILE A 29 -20.46 10.05 -22.50
C ILE A 29 -19.31 10.99 -22.85
N GLN A 30 -18.33 11.05 -21.96
CA GLN A 30 -17.08 11.79 -22.12
C GLN A 30 -15.87 10.91 -21.76
N PRO A 31 -14.69 11.22 -22.34
CA PRO A 31 -13.46 10.56 -21.86
C PRO A 31 -13.31 10.69 -20.34
N GLY A 32 -13.00 9.58 -19.68
CA GLY A 32 -12.92 9.51 -18.23
C GLY A 32 -14.17 8.99 -17.53
N CYS A 33 -15.30 8.80 -18.21
CA CYS A 33 -16.48 8.16 -17.65
C CYS A 33 -16.33 6.64 -17.61
N ARG A 34 -16.93 6.02 -16.60
CA ARG A 34 -17.04 4.56 -16.49
C ARG A 34 -18.29 4.08 -17.21
N ILE A 35 -18.12 2.98 -17.91
CA ILE A 35 -19.20 2.29 -18.62
C ILE A 35 -19.13 0.80 -18.36
N ILE A 36 -20.23 0.11 -18.51
CA ILE A 36 -20.30 -1.34 -18.48
C ILE A 36 -20.22 -1.88 -19.89
N VAL A 37 -19.27 -2.77 -20.13
CA VAL A 37 -19.02 -3.38 -21.43
C VAL A 37 -19.00 -4.90 -21.37
N PRO A 38 -19.61 -5.60 -22.35
CA PRO A 38 -19.52 -7.04 -22.46
C PRO A 38 -18.15 -7.43 -23.02
N PHE A 39 -17.46 -8.37 -22.37
CA PHE A 39 -16.18 -8.90 -22.83
C PHE A 39 -16.15 -10.42 -22.72
N GLY A 40 -15.96 -11.11 -23.84
CA GLY A 40 -16.11 -12.55 -23.93
C GLY A 40 -17.58 -12.98 -24.04
N PRO A 41 -17.89 -14.28 -23.84
CA PRO A 41 -19.25 -14.80 -24.09
C PRO A 41 -20.29 -14.42 -23.04
N LYS A 42 -19.86 -14.22 -21.76
CA LYS A 42 -20.79 -14.05 -20.64
C LYS A 42 -20.27 -13.12 -19.53
N LYS A 43 -19.25 -12.27 -19.79
CA LYS A 43 -18.68 -11.41 -18.75
C LYS A 43 -18.87 -9.94 -19.05
N PHE A 44 -19.16 -9.17 -18.03
CA PHE A 44 -19.22 -7.72 -18.06
C PHE A 44 -18.10 -7.12 -17.20
N TYR A 45 -17.54 -6.04 -17.67
CA TYR A 45 -16.50 -5.29 -16.96
C TYR A 45 -16.83 -3.81 -16.94
N THR A 46 -16.44 -3.15 -15.87
CA THR A 46 -16.40 -1.70 -15.87
C THR A 46 -15.21 -1.26 -16.70
N GLY A 47 -15.48 -0.59 -17.79
CA GLY A 47 -14.47 0.04 -18.63
C GLY A 47 -14.41 1.54 -18.41
N ILE A 48 -13.31 2.16 -18.81
CA ILE A 48 -13.14 3.61 -18.82
C ILE A 48 -13.00 4.08 -20.26
N VAL A 49 -13.84 5.04 -20.62
CA VAL A 49 -13.80 5.67 -21.94
C VAL A 49 -12.54 6.52 -22.06
N THR A 50 -11.76 6.29 -23.12
CA THR A 50 -10.57 7.07 -23.43
C THR A 50 -10.80 8.05 -24.57
N LYS A 51 -11.65 7.67 -25.52
CA LYS A 51 -11.95 8.48 -26.71
C LYS A 51 -13.37 8.18 -27.22
N VAL A 52 -14.04 9.22 -27.72
CA VAL A 52 -15.31 9.11 -28.45
C VAL A 52 -15.02 9.50 -29.90
N HIS A 53 -15.47 8.71 -30.87
CA HIS A 53 -15.23 8.92 -32.30
C HIS A 53 -16.32 8.27 -33.17
N GLU A 54 -16.22 8.46 -34.49
CA GLU A 54 -17.22 7.99 -35.45
C GLU A 54 -16.67 6.88 -36.36
N THR A 55 -15.46 6.42 -36.14
CA THR A 55 -14.78 5.43 -36.97
C THR A 55 -14.95 4.03 -36.42
N ALA A 56 -15.59 3.10 -37.11
CA ALA A 56 -15.69 1.70 -36.73
C ALA A 56 -14.32 1.00 -36.88
N PRO A 57 -13.96 0.04 -36.03
CA PRO A 57 -12.78 -0.78 -36.21
C PRO A 57 -12.98 -1.74 -37.41
N GLU A 58 -11.92 -1.93 -38.22
CA GLU A 58 -11.97 -2.82 -39.38
C GLU A 58 -11.77 -4.29 -39.00
N ALA A 59 -11.16 -4.57 -37.83
CA ALA A 59 -10.69 -5.90 -37.43
C ALA A 59 -11.78 -6.78 -36.77
N TYR A 60 -12.89 -6.20 -36.30
CA TYR A 60 -13.96 -6.92 -35.61
C TYR A 60 -15.25 -6.12 -35.58
N GLU A 61 -16.38 -6.82 -35.41
CA GLU A 61 -17.67 -6.18 -35.15
C GLU A 61 -17.75 -5.67 -33.71
N THR A 62 -18.19 -4.42 -33.55
CA THR A 62 -18.35 -3.80 -32.24
C THR A 62 -19.59 -4.31 -31.52
N LYS A 63 -19.46 -4.57 -30.24
CA LYS A 63 -20.60 -4.77 -29.32
C LYS A 63 -21.05 -3.42 -28.77
N ASP A 64 -22.31 -3.34 -28.40
CA ASP A 64 -22.84 -2.16 -27.73
C ASP A 64 -22.41 -2.13 -26.26
N ILE A 65 -22.24 -0.92 -25.70
CA ILE A 65 -22.09 -0.74 -24.26
C ILE A 65 -23.41 -1.09 -23.57
N SER A 66 -23.34 -1.58 -22.35
CA SER A 66 -24.55 -1.96 -21.59
C SER A 66 -25.10 -0.82 -20.76
N GLU A 67 -24.27 -0.03 -20.12
CA GLU A 67 -24.70 1.04 -19.22
C GLU A 67 -23.61 2.13 -19.10
N VAL A 68 -24.01 3.37 -18.82
CA VAL A 68 -23.14 4.49 -18.44
C VAL A 68 -23.27 4.71 -16.95
N LEU A 69 -22.15 4.62 -16.21
CA LEU A 69 -22.16 4.68 -14.75
C LEU A 69 -21.99 6.08 -14.18
N ASP A 70 -21.41 6.99 -14.95
CA ASP A 70 -21.04 8.32 -14.47
C ASP A 70 -21.61 9.41 -15.36
N SER A 71 -22.19 10.43 -14.73
CA SER A 71 -22.62 11.67 -15.40
C SER A 71 -21.47 12.66 -15.64
N ARG A 72 -20.34 12.46 -14.96
CA ARG A 72 -19.10 13.27 -15.06
C ARG A 72 -17.88 12.36 -15.07
N PRO A 73 -16.78 12.76 -15.74
CA PRO A 73 -15.55 11.98 -15.75
C PRO A 73 -15.02 11.70 -14.34
N VAL A 74 -14.63 10.45 -14.07
CA VAL A 74 -13.93 10.03 -12.83
C VAL A 74 -12.42 10.06 -12.98
N LEU A 75 -11.91 10.31 -14.19
CA LEU A 75 -10.51 10.54 -14.51
C LEU A 75 -10.33 11.87 -15.22
N LEU A 76 -9.25 12.54 -14.86
CA LEU A 76 -8.80 13.79 -15.49
C LEU A 76 -7.86 13.50 -16.68
N GLY A 77 -7.73 14.41 -17.62
CA GLY A 77 -6.88 14.26 -18.80
C GLY A 77 -5.42 13.94 -18.46
N GLN A 78 -4.86 14.59 -17.42
CA GLN A 78 -3.49 14.33 -16.95
C GLN A 78 -3.30 12.92 -16.42
N GLN A 79 -4.33 12.32 -15.81
CA GLN A 79 -4.25 10.94 -15.33
C GLN A 79 -4.10 9.95 -16.48
N PHE A 80 -4.76 10.16 -17.62
CA PHE A 80 -4.55 9.32 -18.81
C PHE A 80 -3.11 9.38 -19.31
N SER A 81 -2.53 10.57 -19.38
CA SER A 81 -1.13 10.74 -19.77
C SER A 81 -0.19 10.03 -18.81
N PHE A 82 -0.46 10.15 -17.52
CA PHE A 82 0.30 9.47 -16.46
C PHE A 82 0.16 7.94 -16.52
N TRP A 83 -1.06 7.42 -16.72
CA TRP A 83 -1.28 5.98 -16.88
C TRP A 83 -0.58 5.41 -18.11
N LYS A 84 -0.64 6.13 -19.22
CA LYS A 84 0.07 5.75 -20.44
C LYS A 84 1.58 5.71 -20.23
N TRP A 85 2.12 6.73 -19.56
CA TRP A 85 3.53 6.74 -19.22
C TRP A 85 3.92 5.57 -18.30
N LEU A 86 3.11 5.26 -17.28
CA LEU A 86 3.33 4.12 -16.39
C LEU A 86 3.32 2.79 -17.15
N ALA A 87 2.34 2.57 -18.02
CA ALA A 87 2.24 1.37 -18.82
C ALA A 87 3.46 1.23 -19.74
N ASP A 88 3.82 2.33 -20.40
CA ASP A 88 4.96 2.38 -21.29
C ASP A 88 6.30 2.18 -20.54
N TYR A 89 6.51 2.85 -19.43
CA TYR A 89 7.77 2.80 -18.70
C TYR A 89 7.99 1.46 -18.01
N TYR A 90 6.97 0.93 -17.36
CA TYR A 90 7.06 -0.32 -16.59
C TYR A 90 6.69 -1.57 -17.37
N LEU A 91 6.52 -1.49 -18.70
CA LEU A 91 6.24 -2.61 -19.58
C LEU A 91 5.03 -3.45 -19.11
N CYS A 92 3.94 -2.77 -18.86
CA CYS A 92 2.66 -3.39 -18.51
C CYS A 92 1.52 -2.82 -19.37
N THR A 93 0.32 -3.34 -19.22
CA THR A 93 -0.83 -2.87 -19.97
C THR A 93 -1.55 -1.71 -19.26
N LEU A 94 -2.33 -0.93 -20.01
CA LEU A 94 -3.21 0.09 -19.42
C LEU A 94 -4.26 -0.53 -18.49
N GLY A 95 -4.70 -1.77 -18.77
CA GLY A 95 -5.60 -2.51 -17.91
C GLY A 95 -4.98 -2.85 -16.55
N ASP A 96 -3.68 -3.17 -16.50
CA ASP A 96 -2.94 -3.37 -15.25
C ASP A 96 -2.89 -2.06 -14.45
N VAL A 97 -2.61 -0.93 -15.11
CA VAL A 97 -2.58 0.39 -14.46
C VAL A 97 -3.97 0.75 -13.93
N TYR A 98 -5.01 0.56 -14.73
CA TYR A 98 -6.39 0.78 -14.31
C TYR A 98 -6.75 -0.04 -13.06
N LYS A 99 -6.41 -1.33 -13.08
CA LYS A 99 -6.67 -2.24 -11.95
C LYS A 99 -6.00 -1.78 -10.66
N ALA A 100 -4.78 -1.24 -10.75
CA ALA A 100 -4.02 -0.75 -9.60
C ALA A 100 -4.46 0.64 -9.13
N ALA A 101 -4.88 1.51 -10.05
CA ALA A 101 -5.15 2.91 -9.78
C ALA A 101 -6.50 3.15 -9.08
N LEU A 102 -7.58 2.58 -9.61
CA LEU A 102 -8.92 2.82 -9.07
C LEU A 102 -9.23 1.97 -7.84
N PRO A 103 -9.89 2.53 -6.82
CA PRO A 103 -10.48 1.77 -5.72
C PRO A 103 -11.39 0.65 -6.22
N SER A 104 -11.48 -0.46 -5.48
CA SER A 104 -12.32 -1.60 -5.90
C SER A 104 -13.79 -1.25 -5.98
N GLY A 105 -14.29 -0.37 -5.09
CA GLY A 105 -15.66 0.12 -5.13
C GLY A 105 -16.03 0.96 -6.36
N MET A 106 -15.05 1.39 -7.13
CA MET A 106 -15.25 2.06 -8.41
C MET A 106 -15.16 1.11 -9.61
N LYS A 107 -14.84 -0.16 -9.37
CA LYS A 107 -14.81 -1.22 -10.38
C LYS A 107 -15.95 -2.19 -10.08
N LEU A 108 -16.93 -2.27 -10.97
CA LEU A 108 -17.98 -3.26 -10.90
C LEU A 108 -17.48 -4.52 -11.59
N GLU A 109 -17.61 -5.65 -10.94
CA GLU A 109 -17.31 -6.95 -11.51
C GLU A 109 -18.61 -7.75 -11.57
N SER A 110 -18.82 -8.50 -12.66
CA SER A 110 -19.94 -9.44 -12.73
C SER A 110 -19.70 -10.56 -11.74
N GLU A 111 -20.63 -10.73 -10.82
CA GLU A 111 -20.65 -11.87 -9.93
C GLU A 111 -21.63 -12.89 -10.51
N THR A 112 -21.21 -14.15 -10.66
CA THR A 112 -22.06 -15.20 -11.19
C THR A 112 -23.17 -15.49 -10.19
N LEU A 113 -24.40 -15.11 -10.53
CA LEU A 113 -25.61 -15.53 -9.85
C LEU A 113 -26.10 -16.84 -10.41
N VAL A 114 -26.47 -17.71 -9.53
CA VAL A 114 -27.07 -19.00 -9.84
C VAL A 114 -28.55 -18.92 -9.48
N GLU A 115 -29.41 -19.15 -10.45
CA GLU A 115 -30.86 -19.13 -10.31
C GLU A 115 -31.40 -20.57 -10.45
N TYR A 116 -32.31 -20.94 -9.56
CA TYR A 116 -33.01 -22.21 -9.62
C TYR A 116 -33.93 -22.26 -10.86
N ASN A 117 -33.87 -23.35 -11.61
CA ASN A 117 -34.81 -23.55 -12.72
C ASN A 117 -36.09 -24.22 -12.20
N PRO A 118 -37.22 -23.52 -12.09
CA PRO A 118 -38.46 -24.10 -11.54
C PRO A 118 -39.08 -25.19 -12.43
N ASP A 119 -38.72 -25.26 -13.71
CA ASP A 119 -39.21 -26.27 -14.66
C ASP A 119 -38.35 -27.55 -14.66
N PHE A 120 -37.31 -27.62 -13.83
CA PHE A 120 -36.42 -28.77 -13.76
C PHE A 120 -37.08 -29.95 -13.05
N VAL A 121 -37.13 -31.07 -13.76
CA VAL A 121 -37.56 -32.37 -13.21
C VAL A 121 -36.41 -33.37 -13.35
N ALA A 122 -35.88 -33.82 -12.23
CA ALA A 122 -34.79 -34.81 -12.21
C ALA A 122 -35.24 -36.13 -12.82
N SER A 123 -34.59 -36.56 -13.89
CA SER A 123 -34.84 -37.86 -14.51
C SER A 123 -34.22 -39.05 -13.74
N GLU A 124 -33.17 -38.74 -12.93
CA GLU A 124 -32.46 -39.68 -12.07
C GLU A 124 -32.14 -39.05 -10.71
N PRO A 125 -31.89 -39.82 -9.65
CA PRO A 125 -31.48 -39.28 -8.35
C PRO A 125 -30.18 -38.50 -8.49
N LEU A 126 -30.17 -37.26 -8.01
CA LEU A 126 -28.99 -36.39 -8.07
C LEU A 126 -27.93 -36.79 -7.02
N PRO A 127 -26.63 -36.64 -7.32
CA PRO A 127 -25.60 -36.81 -6.32
C PRO A 127 -25.83 -35.94 -5.07
N PRO A 128 -25.48 -36.40 -3.86
CA PRO A 128 -25.76 -35.64 -2.63
C PRO A 128 -25.24 -34.20 -2.57
N ARG A 129 -24.15 -33.92 -3.28
CA ARG A 129 -23.59 -32.55 -3.40
C ARG A 129 -24.44 -31.64 -4.27
N GLU A 130 -24.99 -32.18 -5.35
CA GLU A 130 -25.86 -31.45 -6.28
C GLU A 130 -27.22 -31.18 -5.63
N GLN A 131 -27.79 -32.19 -4.99
CA GLN A 131 -29.06 -32.05 -4.26
C GLN A 131 -28.97 -30.95 -3.21
N ARG A 132 -27.90 -30.92 -2.42
CA ARG A 132 -27.70 -29.88 -1.38
C ARG A 132 -27.67 -28.47 -1.96
N ILE A 133 -27.11 -28.26 -3.14
CA ILE A 133 -27.12 -26.93 -3.79
C ILE A 133 -28.52 -26.61 -4.28
N LEU A 134 -29.25 -27.54 -4.85
CA LEU A 134 -30.64 -27.32 -5.27
C LEU A 134 -31.57 -27.03 -4.09
N ASP A 135 -31.36 -27.71 -2.94
CA ASP A 135 -32.13 -27.44 -1.72
C ASP A 135 -31.89 -26.00 -1.21
N LEU A 136 -30.66 -25.52 -1.26
CA LEU A 136 -30.34 -24.12 -0.91
C LEU A 136 -30.96 -23.12 -1.87
N LEU A 137 -30.93 -23.42 -3.16
CA LEU A 137 -31.54 -22.58 -4.18
C LEU A 137 -33.06 -22.64 -4.19
N SER A 138 -33.66 -23.74 -3.73
CA SER A 138 -35.11 -23.82 -3.55
C SER A 138 -35.62 -22.92 -2.42
N ALA A 139 -34.79 -22.76 -1.37
CA ALA A 139 -35.11 -21.86 -0.26
C ALA A 139 -34.88 -20.39 -0.58
N ASP A 140 -33.88 -20.07 -1.38
CA ASP A 140 -33.56 -18.74 -1.88
C ASP A 140 -33.14 -18.87 -3.35
N PRO A 141 -34.07 -18.60 -4.28
CA PRO A 141 -33.92 -19.00 -5.68
C PRO A 141 -32.76 -18.34 -6.45
N GLU A 142 -32.20 -17.25 -5.95
CA GLU A 142 -31.14 -16.51 -6.60
C GLU A 142 -29.99 -16.22 -5.62
N GLN A 143 -28.85 -16.91 -5.78
CA GLN A 143 -27.69 -16.76 -4.91
C GLN A 143 -26.39 -16.69 -5.70
N CYS A 144 -25.43 -15.88 -5.23
CA CYS A 144 -24.11 -15.90 -5.85
C CYS A 144 -23.29 -17.13 -5.42
N VAL A 145 -22.37 -17.57 -6.27
CA VAL A 145 -21.51 -18.75 -6.02
C VAL A 145 -20.80 -18.65 -4.67
N THR A 146 -20.33 -17.47 -4.28
CA THR A 146 -19.69 -17.23 -2.99
C THR A 146 -20.62 -17.36 -1.78
N GLN A 147 -21.90 -17.07 -1.93
CA GLN A 147 -22.92 -17.30 -0.89
C GLN A 147 -23.23 -18.79 -0.76
N LEU A 148 -23.38 -19.48 -1.90
CA LEU A 148 -23.58 -20.93 -1.95
C LEU A 148 -22.39 -21.71 -1.35
N GLU A 149 -21.16 -21.28 -1.57
CA GLU A 149 -19.97 -21.87 -0.93
C GLU A 149 -20.01 -21.74 0.60
N LYS A 150 -20.42 -20.58 1.11
CA LYS A 150 -20.55 -20.34 2.55
C LYS A 150 -21.71 -21.12 3.15
N ALA A 151 -22.87 -21.13 2.51
CA ALA A 151 -24.07 -21.80 2.99
C ALA A 151 -23.97 -23.35 2.94
N SER A 152 -23.34 -23.88 1.89
CA SER A 152 -23.14 -25.32 1.73
C SER A 152 -21.98 -25.86 2.55
N GLY A 153 -21.00 -25.02 2.94
CA GLY A 153 -19.74 -25.40 3.56
C GLY A 153 -18.77 -26.15 2.62
N MET A 154 -19.09 -26.20 1.33
CA MET A 154 -18.29 -26.87 0.32
C MET A 154 -17.25 -25.92 -0.29
N LYS A 155 -16.00 -26.39 -0.42
CA LYS A 155 -14.96 -25.68 -1.14
C LYS A 155 -14.99 -26.09 -2.62
N ASN A 156 -14.84 -25.13 -3.52
CA ASN A 156 -14.79 -25.32 -4.97
C ASN A 156 -16.09 -25.89 -5.56
N LEU A 157 -17.16 -25.09 -5.56
CA LEU A 157 -18.48 -25.43 -6.09
C LEU A 157 -18.56 -25.44 -7.63
N LEU A 158 -17.60 -24.87 -8.33
CA LEU A 158 -17.65 -24.72 -9.79
C LEU A 158 -17.92 -26.01 -10.55
N PRO A 159 -17.34 -27.18 -10.19
CA PRO A 159 -17.67 -28.44 -10.85
C PRO A 159 -19.13 -28.89 -10.62
N VAL A 160 -19.69 -28.62 -9.43
CA VAL A 160 -21.10 -28.99 -9.09
C VAL A 160 -22.05 -28.07 -9.85
N ILE A 161 -21.78 -26.78 -9.89
CA ILE A 161 -22.55 -25.80 -10.65
C ILE A 161 -22.50 -26.10 -12.15
N LYS A 162 -21.34 -26.50 -12.68
CA LYS A 162 -21.22 -26.92 -14.08
C LYS A 162 -22.11 -28.14 -14.38
N SER A 163 -22.09 -29.16 -13.52
CA SER A 163 -22.91 -30.36 -13.67
C SER A 163 -24.40 -30.03 -13.59
N LEU A 164 -24.82 -29.17 -12.66
CA LEU A 164 -26.22 -28.74 -12.56
C LEU A 164 -26.68 -27.90 -13.75
N LEU A 165 -25.79 -27.13 -14.34
CA LEU A 165 -26.02 -26.39 -15.59
C LEU A 165 -26.18 -27.31 -16.79
N GLU A 166 -25.32 -28.33 -16.90
CA GLU A 166 -25.39 -29.34 -17.98
C GLU A 166 -26.69 -30.17 -17.89
N LYS A 167 -27.26 -30.27 -16.69
CA LYS A 167 -28.56 -30.91 -16.42
C LYS A 167 -29.75 -29.95 -16.55
N GLU A 168 -29.51 -28.70 -16.84
CA GLU A 168 -30.52 -27.61 -16.91
C GLU A 168 -31.28 -27.41 -15.57
N ALA A 169 -30.70 -27.86 -14.44
CA ALA A 169 -31.33 -27.73 -13.12
C ALA A 169 -31.19 -26.31 -12.56
N ILE A 170 -30.25 -25.53 -13.08
CA ILE A 170 -30.00 -24.15 -12.70
C ILE A 170 -29.69 -23.33 -13.95
N CYS A 171 -29.94 -22.02 -13.85
CA CYS A 171 -29.53 -21.04 -14.83
C CYS A 171 -28.45 -20.13 -14.25
N ILE A 172 -27.56 -19.59 -15.09
CA ILE A 172 -26.61 -18.55 -14.70
C ILE A 172 -27.11 -17.20 -15.16
N LYS A 173 -27.19 -16.28 -14.21
CA LYS A 173 -27.46 -14.87 -14.46
C LYS A 173 -26.24 -14.08 -13.98
N GLU A 174 -25.70 -13.27 -14.83
CA GLU A 174 -24.61 -12.36 -14.42
C GLU A 174 -25.20 -11.04 -13.96
N GLU A 175 -25.04 -10.75 -12.67
CA GLU A 175 -25.41 -9.48 -12.08
C GLU A 175 -24.18 -8.63 -11.79
N ILE A 176 -24.31 -7.32 -12.04
CA ILE A 176 -23.25 -6.36 -11.75
C ILE A 176 -23.49 -5.81 -10.35
N LYS A 177 -22.65 -6.20 -9.39
CA LYS A 177 -22.74 -5.68 -8.04
C LYS A 177 -22.19 -4.26 -7.96
N ARG A 178 -22.99 -3.32 -7.50
CA ARG A 178 -22.56 -2.02 -7.01
C ARG A 178 -21.92 -2.23 -5.64
N SER A 179 -20.60 -2.28 -5.57
CA SER A 179 -19.88 -2.57 -4.32
C SER A 179 -19.84 -1.38 -3.34
N TYR A 180 -20.16 -0.17 -3.80
CA TYR A 180 -20.17 1.03 -2.99
C TYR A 180 -21.60 1.46 -2.65
N LYS A 181 -21.89 1.57 -1.33
CA LYS A 181 -23.08 2.24 -0.81
C LYS A 181 -22.62 3.39 0.09
N PRO A 182 -23.01 4.64 -0.22
CA PRO A 182 -22.77 5.78 0.68
C PRO A 182 -23.39 5.50 2.05
N ARG A 183 -22.73 5.94 3.10
CA ARG A 183 -23.36 5.95 4.41
C ARG A 183 -24.33 7.11 4.47
N THR A 184 -25.61 6.81 4.68
CA THR A 184 -26.65 7.84 4.81
C THR A 184 -27.09 7.97 6.26
N GLU A 185 -27.33 9.18 6.68
CA GLU A 185 -27.98 9.53 7.95
C GLU A 185 -29.33 10.19 7.64
N VAL A 186 -30.31 9.83 8.46
CA VAL A 186 -31.61 10.50 8.38
C VAL A 186 -31.51 11.85 9.08
N ARG A 187 -31.61 12.94 8.34
CA ARG A 187 -31.66 14.30 8.88
C ARG A 187 -33.07 14.83 8.85
N VAL A 188 -33.29 15.85 9.64
CA VAL A 188 -34.57 16.44 9.90
C VAL A 188 -34.54 17.91 9.51
N ARG A 189 -35.61 18.38 8.88
CA ARG A 189 -35.85 19.81 8.62
C ARG A 189 -37.32 20.16 8.76
N LEU A 190 -37.62 21.45 8.94
CA LEU A 190 -38.98 21.96 8.82
C LEU A 190 -39.47 21.79 7.40
N THR A 191 -40.75 21.46 7.25
CA THR A 191 -41.41 21.48 5.93
C THR A 191 -41.41 22.89 5.37
N GLU A 192 -41.44 23.01 4.06
CA GLU A 192 -41.41 24.32 3.36
C GLU A 192 -42.49 25.28 3.83
N ALA A 193 -43.69 24.75 4.14
CA ALA A 193 -44.79 25.50 4.67
C ALA A 193 -44.55 26.19 6.03
N LEU A 194 -43.61 25.63 6.83
CA LEU A 194 -43.29 26.12 8.17
C LEU A 194 -41.96 26.87 8.28
N GLN A 195 -41.34 27.17 7.17
CA GLN A 195 -40.16 28.04 7.12
C GLN A 195 -40.46 29.52 7.34
N ASN A 196 -41.77 29.89 7.45
CA ASN A 196 -42.22 31.21 7.76
C ASN A 196 -42.56 31.32 9.27
N GLU A 197 -42.04 32.35 9.94
CA GLU A 197 -42.20 32.61 11.38
C GLU A 197 -43.68 32.65 11.80
N HIS A 198 -44.56 33.27 11.02
CA HIS A 198 -45.97 33.35 11.34
C HIS A 198 -46.66 31.97 11.34
N HIS A 199 -46.37 31.14 10.34
CA HIS A 199 -46.90 29.77 10.28
C HIS A 199 -46.35 28.89 11.38
N LEU A 200 -45.11 29.09 11.75
CA LEU A 200 -44.47 28.36 12.84
C LEU A 200 -45.12 28.70 14.21
N HIS A 201 -45.44 29.98 14.47
CA HIS A 201 -46.16 30.39 15.67
C HIS A 201 -47.55 29.74 15.77
N ILE A 202 -48.32 29.72 14.66
CA ILE A 202 -49.63 29.05 14.63
C ILE A 202 -49.48 27.55 14.97
N GLN A 203 -48.43 26.91 14.50
CA GLN A 203 -48.19 25.49 14.80
C GLN A 203 -47.82 25.26 16.27
N PHE A 204 -47.12 26.19 16.91
CA PHE A 204 -46.83 26.13 18.35
C PHE A 204 -48.13 26.20 19.19
N ASP A 205 -49.06 27.06 18.81
CA ASP A 205 -50.37 27.18 19.48
C ASP A 205 -51.22 25.92 19.32
N LEU A 206 -51.20 25.31 18.11
CA LEU A 206 -51.85 24.04 17.84
C LEU A 206 -51.25 22.87 18.61
N LEU A 207 -49.93 22.92 18.89
CA LEU A 207 -49.23 21.91 19.65
C LEU A 207 -49.29 22.14 21.18
N ALA A 208 -49.89 23.19 21.67
CA ALA A 208 -50.02 23.48 23.10
C ALA A 208 -50.70 22.31 23.88
N ARG A 209 -51.60 21.55 23.22
CA ARG A 209 -52.21 20.32 23.77
C ARG A 209 -51.41 19.04 23.62
N ALA A 210 -50.22 19.13 23.02
CA ALA A 210 -49.34 18.00 22.76
C ALA A 210 -47.89 18.30 23.22
N PRO A 211 -47.64 18.45 24.55
CA PRO A 211 -46.37 18.99 25.10
C PRO A 211 -45.12 18.18 24.67
N LYS A 212 -45.24 16.89 24.42
CA LYS A 212 -44.12 16.06 23.95
C LYS A 212 -43.71 16.38 22.50
N GLN A 213 -44.68 16.67 21.64
CA GLN A 213 -44.43 17.07 20.25
C GLN A 213 -43.85 18.49 20.22
N GLN A 214 -44.39 19.39 21.03
CA GLN A 214 -43.88 20.74 21.18
C GLN A 214 -42.41 20.75 21.66
N ALA A 215 -42.04 19.88 22.63
CA ALA A 215 -40.69 19.74 23.11
C ALA A 215 -39.69 19.31 21.99
N ILE A 216 -40.09 18.39 21.11
CA ILE A 216 -39.23 17.99 19.97
C ILE A 216 -39.06 19.17 18.98
N LEU A 217 -40.12 19.89 18.68
CA LEU A 217 -40.05 21.04 17.76
C LEU A 217 -39.21 22.18 18.32
N MET A 218 -39.34 22.49 19.62
CA MET A 218 -38.47 23.47 20.28
C MET A 218 -37.02 23.06 20.26
N LYS A 219 -36.73 21.77 20.55
CA LYS A 219 -35.38 21.27 20.54
C LYS A 219 -34.76 21.27 19.12
N TYR A 220 -35.59 21.03 18.09
CA TYR A 220 -35.14 21.17 16.71
C TYR A 220 -34.72 22.61 16.41
N LEU A 221 -35.55 23.60 16.77
CA LEU A 221 -35.25 25.02 16.53
C LEU A 221 -33.99 25.48 17.28
N GLU A 222 -33.79 25.00 18.51
CA GLU A 222 -32.58 25.25 19.31
C GLU A 222 -31.35 24.67 18.64
N LEU A 223 -31.37 23.37 18.30
CA LEU A 223 -30.25 22.68 17.67
C LEU A 223 -29.90 23.17 16.29
N SER A 224 -30.90 23.50 15.48
CA SER A 224 -30.73 24.01 14.13
C SER A 224 -30.30 25.49 14.09
N GLY A 225 -30.48 26.23 15.17
CA GLY A 225 -30.29 27.68 15.19
C GLY A 225 -31.22 28.39 14.23
N TRP A 226 -32.44 27.85 14.05
CA TRP A 226 -33.40 28.36 13.08
C TRP A 226 -33.66 29.85 13.30
N ASN A 227 -33.68 30.62 12.23
CA ASN A 227 -34.04 32.06 12.23
C ASN A 227 -34.92 32.38 11.04
N ALA A 228 -35.69 33.45 11.16
CA ALA A 228 -36.66 33.89 10.14
C ALA A 228 -36.02 34.26 8.79
N GLU A 229 -34.72 34.55 8.77
CA GLU A 229 -33.98 34.89 7.54
C GLU A 229 -33.50 33.66 6.78
N GLY A 230 -33.59 32.44 7.33
CA GLY A 230 -33.15 31.18 6.70
C GLY A 230 -31.64 31.07 6.49
N LYS A 231 -30.87 31.96 7.10
CA LYS A 231 -29.41 31.97 6.94
C LYS A 231 -28.71 31.18 8.05
N ASN A 232 -27.73 30.37 7.66
CA ASN A 232 -26.87 29.59 8.59
C ASN A 232 -27.62 28.57 9.46
N ILE A 233 -28.72 27.99 8.98
CA ILE A 233 -29.40 26.90 9.69
C ILE A 233 -28.53 25.64 9.69
N ARG A 234 -28.26 25.15 10.90
CA ARG A 234 -27.50 23.89 11.06
C ARG A 234 -28.39 22.70 10.75
N GLU A 235 -27.86 21.74 10.00
CA GLU A 235 -28.55 20.47 9.76
C GLU A 235 -28.48 19.57 11.03
N VAL A 236 -29.65 19.06 11.44
CA VAL A 236 -29.81 18.25 12.65
C VAL A 236 -30.13 16.81 12.26
N SER A 237 -29.41 15.85 12.84
CA SER A 237 -29.72 14.44 12.60
C SER A 237 -30.92 14.00 13.44
N LYS A 238 -31.69 13.02 12.92
CA LYS A 238 -32.83 12.43 13.66
C LYS A 238 -32.38 11.84 15.00
N LYS A 239 -31.18 11.23 15.04
CA LYS A 239 -30.64 10.65 16.26
C LYS A 239 -30.32 11.74 17.29
N GLU A 240 -29.59 12.77 16.89
CA GLU A 240 -29.24 13.91 17.74
C GLU A 240 -30.50 14.58 18.32
N LEU A 241 -31.53 14.77 17.50
CA LEU A 241 -32.79 15.39 17.93
C LEU A 241 -33.53 14.52 18.97
N LEU A 242 -33.60 13.21 18.77
CA LEU A 242 -34.24 12.29 19.70
C LEU A 242 -33.48 12.17 21.00
N ASP A 243 -32.16 12.06 20.94
CA ASP A 243 -31.29 11.98 22.13
C ASP A 243 -31.36 13.27 22.94
N ALA A 244 -31.33 14.44 22.30
CA ALA A 244 -31.40 15.74 22.95
C ALA A 244 -32.79 16.07 23.50
N SER A 245 -33.87 15.64 22.86
CA SER A 245 -35.25 15.89 23.33
C SER A 245 -35.74 14.89 24.37
N GLY A 246 -35.06 13.73 24.52
CA GLY A 246 -35.47 12.63 25.41
C GLY A 246 -36.86 12.04 25.10
N GLN A 247 -37.39 12.26 23.89
CA GLN A 247 -38.73 11.80 23.50
C GLN A 247 -38.68 10.52 22.66
N ALA A 248 -39.75 9.73 22.72
CA ALA A 248 -39.89 8.49 21.99
C ALA A 248 -39.99 8.71 20.47
N GLN A 249 -39.49 7.77 19.69
CA GLN A 249 -39.56 7.81 18.21
C GLN A 249 -40.98 7.89 17.65
N SER A 250 -41.98 7.36 18.36
CA SER A 250 -43.40 7.49 17.99
C SER A 250 -43.91 8.92 18.02
N VAL A 251 -43.43 9.75 18.96
CA VAL A 251 -43.78 11.17 19.05
C VAL A 251 -43.22 11.96 17.89
N PHE A 252 -41.97 11.63 17.52
CA PHE A 252 -41.33 12.21 16.32
C PHE A 252 -42.07 11.83 15.04
N LYS A 253 -42.46 10.54 14.90
CA LYS A 253 -43.23 10.09 13.72
C LYS A 253 -44.53 10.89 13.55
N ASN A 254 -45.21 11.19 14.66
CA ASN A 254 -46.42 12.00 14.61
C ASN A 254 -46.17 13.43 14.08
N LEU A 255 -44.99 14.02 14.32
CA LEU A 255 -44.64 15.33 13.73
C LEU A 255 -44.35 15.23 12.24
N VAL A 256 -43.81 14.13 11.78
CA VAL A 256 -43.60 13.86 10.35
C VAL A 256 -44.95 13.60 9.66
N ASP A 257 -45.81 12.79 10.26
CA ASP A 257 -47.14 12.48 9.72
C ASP A 257 -48.03 13.73 9.66
N LYS A 258 -47.83 14.69 10.56
CA LYS A 258 -48.49 16.04 10.54
C LYS A 258 -47.84 17.04 9.60
N GLN A 259 -46.83 16.64 8.86
CA GLN A 259 -46.07 17.52 7.95
C GLN A 259 -45.45 18.76 8.64
N ILE A 260 -45.09 18.66 9.89
CA ILE A 260 -44.38 19.69 10.66
C ILE A 260 -42.86 19.58 10.44
N LEU A 261 -42.34 18.34 10.54
CA LEU A 261 -40.97 17.99 10.21
C LEU A 261 -40.93 17.04 9.04
N GLU A 262 -39.95 17.12 8.21
CA GLU A 262 -39.66 16.14 7.18
C GLU A 262 -38.29 15.54 7.36
N THR A 263 -38.13 14.28 6.95
CA THR A 263 -36.88 13.56 7.00
C THR A 263 -36.32 13.40 5.60
N TYR A 264 -35.02 13.59 5.46
CA TYR A 264 -34.32 13.34 4.21
C TYR A 264 -33.03 12.53 4.49
N LEU A 265 -32.58 11.79 3.48
CA LEU A 265 -31.33 11.05 3.56
C LEU A 265 -30.20 11.99 3.17
N HIS A 266 -29.29 12.20 4.12
CA HIS A 266 -28.07 12.95 3.88
C HIS A 266 -26.89 11.99 3.83
N GLU A 267 -26.07 12.08 2.79
CA GLU A 267 -24.87 11.28 2.68
C GLU A 267 -23.82 11.80 3.66
N ILE A 268 -23.45 10.96 4.62
CA ILE A 268 -22.37 11.29 5.55
C ILE A 268 -21.07 10.74 4.99
N GLY A 269 -20.15 11.64 4.71
CA GLY A 269 -18.77 11.25 4.48
C GLY A 269 -18.21 10.58 5.73
N ARG A 270 -17.64 9.39 5.59
CA ARG A 270 -16.97 8.64 6.70
C ARG A 270 -15.72 9.36 7.23
N LEU A 271 -15.39 10.47 6.61
CA LEU A 271 -14.18 11.26 6.83
C LEU A 271 -14.40 12.45 7.80
N THR A 272 -15.49 12.45 8.55
CA THR A 272 -15.76 13.48 9.59
C THR A 272 -14.81 13.28 10.76
N GLY A 273 -13.68 13.98 10.71
CA GLY A 273 -12.84 14.20 11.88
C GLY A 273 -13.28 15.45 12.63
N ASP A 274 -13.18 15.41 13.95
CA ASP A 274 -13.52 16.50 14.85
C ASP A 274 -12.96 17.87 14.42
N HIS A 275 -13.71 18.92 14.74
CA HIS A 275 -13.36 20.32 14.50
C HIS A 275 -12.22 20.75 15.45
N ALA A 276 -11.00 20.29 15.19
CA ALA A 276 -9.84 20.84 15.91
C ALA A 276 -9.51 22.22 15.33
N GLU A 277 -9.41 23.22 16.18
CA GLU A 277 -8.84 24.52 15.81
C GLU A 277 -7.42 24.32 15.28
N THR A 278 -7.08 25.03 14.20
CA THR A 278 -5.74 24.94 13.61
C THR A 278 -4.73 25.72 14.45
N VAL A 279 -3.56 25.14 14.65
CA VAL A 279 -2.46 25.75 15.38
C VAL A 279 -1.55 26.51 14.41
N PRO A 280 -1.01 27.67 14.78
CA PRO A 280 -0.04 28.40 13.95
C PRO A 280 1.24 27.57 13.74
N LEU A 281 1.96 27.87 12.64
CA LEU A 281 3.21 27.20 12.32
C LEU A 281 4.27 27.44 13.38
N HIS A 282 5.03 26.41 13.71
CA HIS A 282 6.21 26.55 14.55
C HIS A 282 7.30 27.36 13.83
N THR A 283 8.02 28.20 14.55
CA THR A 283 9.17 28.94 14.02
C THR A 283 10.30 27.98 13.67
N LEU A 284 10.83 28.11 12.45
CA LEU A 284 11.98 27.33 12.01
C LEU A 284 13.25 27.75 12.77
N SER A 285 14.10 26.81 13.12
CA SER A 285 15.45 27.11 13.60
C SER A 285 16.28 27.78 12.50
N PRO A 286 17.39 28.47 12.85
CA PRO A 286 18.24 29.12 11.82
C PRO A 286 18.74 28.15 10.73
N ALA A 287 19.07 26.90 11.09
CA ALA A 287 19.50 25.89 10.13
C ALA A 287 18.34 25.43 9.22
N GLN A 288 17.16 25.21 9.79
CA GLN A 288 15.94 24.86 9.04
C GLN A 288 15.53 26.00 8.10
N GLN A 289 15.65 27.25 8.57
CA GLN A 289 15.30 28.42 7.76
C GLN A 289 16.26 28.59 6.57
N ARG A 290 17.55 28.38 6.75
CA ARG A 290 18.52 28.35 5.65
C ARG A 290 18.14 27.26 4.64
N ALA A 291 17.92 26.03 5.10
CA ALA A 291 17.53 24.93 4.22
C ALA A 291 16.22 25.21 3.47
N PHE A 292 15.24 25.82 4.13
CA PHE A 292 13.98 26.24 3.50
C PHE A 292 14.22 27.21 2.33
N TYR A 293 15.02 28.25 2.54
CA TYR A 293 15.34 29.21 1.47
C TYR A 293 16.20 28.61 0.35
N GLU A 294 17.13 27.70 0.69
CA GLU A 294 17.93 26.99 -0.30
C GLU A 294 17.05 26.09 -1.19
N ILE A 295 16.02 25.41 -0.61
CA ILE A 295 15.04 24.64 -1.39
C ILE A 295 14.27 25.56 -2.33
N LEU A 296 13.76 26.69 -1.86
CA LEU A 296 13.02 27.63 -2.70
C LEU A 296 13.90 28.20 -3.83
N THR A 297 15.13 28.52 -3.54
CA THR A 297 16.12 28.98 -4.54
C THR A 297 16.41 27.89 -5.56
N SER A 298 16.60 26.65 -5.10
CA SER A 298 16.81 25.49 -5.96
C SER A 298 15.63 25.27 -6.91
N PHE A 299 14.40 25.46 -6.44
CA PHE A 299 13.20 25.32 -7.25
C PHE A 299 13.06 26.37 -8.36
N GLN A 300 13.79 27.46 -8.32
CA GLN A 300 13.80 28.42 -9.44
C GLN A 300 14.44 27.83 -10.70
N THR A 301 15.45 26.98 -10.56
CA THR A 301 16.20 26.39 -11.67
C THR A 301 16.02 24.89 -11.84
N LYS A 302 15.60 24.18 -10.79
CA LYS A 302 15.44 22.74 -10.76
C LYS A 302 13.99 22.35 -10.49
N ASN A 303 13.55 21.21 -11.02
CA ASN A 303 12.21 20.68 -10.73
C ASN A 303 12.20 19.68 -9.58
N VAL A 304 13.37 19.12 -9.24
CA VAL A 304 13.54 18.17 -8.15
C VAL A 304 14.65 18.67 -7.24
N CYS A 305 14.43 18.63 -5.92
CA CYS A 305 15.41 18.96 -4.91
C CYS A 305 15.52 17.80 -3.92
N LEU A 306 16.75 17.41 -3.58
CA LEU A 306 17.04 16.44 -2.53
C LEU A 306 17.40 17.17 -1.25
N LEU A 307 16.59 16.98 -0.19
CA LEU A 307 16.90 17.42 1.16
C LEU A 307 17.56 16.27 1.91
N HIS A 308 18.88 16.29 2.01
CA HIS A 308 19.66 15.35 2.81
C HIS A 308 19.80 15.91 4.23
N GLY A 309 18.95 15.45 5.12
CA GLY A 309 18.95 15.93 6.51
C GLY A 309 19.09 14.79 7.50
N VAL A 310 20.02 14.91 8.44
CA VAL A 310 20.24 13.89 9.48
C VAL A 310 18.95 13.54 10.24
N THR A 311 18.90 12.35 10.84
CA THR A 311 17.76 11.93 11.66
C THR A 311 17.50 12.95 12.77
N ALA A 312 16.23 13.31 13.01
CA ALA A 312 15.81 14.30 13.99
C ALA A 312 16.30 15.73 13.71
N SER A 313 16.61 16.10 12.46
CA SER A 313 16.89 17.48 12.05
C SER A 313 15.64 18.35 11.91
N GLY A 314 14.45 17.76 12.01
CA GLY A 314 13.18 18.48 11.89
C GLY A 314 12.76 18.74 10.43
N LYS A 315 13.12 17.87 9.49
CA LYS A 315 12.68 17.95 8.08
C LYS A 315 11.19 18.19 7.91
N THR A 316 10.37 17.59 8.78
CA THR A 316 8.91 17.72 8.74
C THR A 316 8.44 19.16 8.93
N GLU A 317 9.13 19.97 9.75
CA GLU A 317 8.78 21.40 9.89
C GLU A 317 9.04 22.17 8.59
N ILE A 318 10.16 21.87 7.92
CA ILE A 318 10.45 22.46 6.60
C ILE A 318 9.36 22.07 5.60
N TYR A 319 8.92 20.80 5.62
CA TYR A 319 7.82 20.36 4.73
C TYR A 319 6.53 21.12 5.01
N ILE A 320 6.17 21.29 6.27
CA ILE A 320 4.97 22.04 6.67
C ILE A 320 5.01 23.48 6.14
N HIS A 321 6.13 24.16 6.27
CA HIS A 321 6.30 25.51 5.75
C HIS A 321 6.23 25.57 4.21
N LEU A 322 6.85 24.61 3.51
CA LEU A 322 6.76 24.51 2.05
C LEU A 322 5.33 24.23 1.58
N ILE A 323 4.60 23.36 2.28
CA ILE A 323 3.19 23.08 2.02
C ILE A 323 2.40 24.39 2.11
N GLU A 324 2.54 25.14 3.21
CA GLU A 324 1.79 26.37 3.41
C GLU A 324 2.06 27.42 2.30
N GLU A 325 3.31 27.56 1.84
CA GLU A 325 3.65 28.45 0.71
C GLU A 325 2.93 28.04 -0.59
N VAL A 326 2.85 26.74 -0.87
CA VAL A 326 2.17 26.21 -2.05
C VAL A 326 0.64 26.41 -1.93
N LEU A 327 0.08 26.25 -0.73
CA LEU A 327 -1.33 26.48 -0.47
C LEU A 327 -1.72 27.95 -0.61
N LYS A 328 -0.86 28.89 -0.19
CA LYS A 328 -1.07 30.34 -0.42
C LYS A 328 -1.13 30.67 -1.91
N ALA A 329 -0.41 29.92 -2.74
CA ALA A 329 -0.47 30.05 -4.20
C ALA A 329 -1.71 29.35 -4.82
N GLY A 330 -2.64 28.83 -4.02
CA GLY A 330 -3.85 28.15 -4.46
C GLY A 330 -3.60 26.77 -5.12
N LYS A 331 -2.47 26.15 -4.87
CA LYS A 331 -2.09 24.86 -5.43
C LYS A 331 -2.23 23.73 -4.42
N GLN A 332 -2.27 22.50 -4.91
CA GLN A 332 -2.38 21.28 -4.11
C GLN A 332 -1.01 20.64 -3.86
N VAL A 333 -0.93 19.87 -2.79
CA VAL A 333 0.29 19.16 -2.39
C VAL A 333 0.01 17.67 -2.23
N LEU A 334 0.89 16.83 -2.77
CA LEU A 334 0.95 15.40 -2.48
C LEU A 334 2.16 15.13 -1.58
N TYR A 335 1.90 14.66 -0.37
CA TYR A 335 2.94 14.26 0.57
C TYR A 335 2.95 12.73 0.72
N LEU A 336 3.98 12.10 0.17
CA LEU A 336 4.15 10.64 0.19
C LEU A 336 5.00 10.21 1.37
N LEU A 337 4.51 9.21 2.09
CA LEU A 337 5.23 8.50 3.14
C LEU A 337 5.33 7.01 2.81
N PRO A 338 6.38 6.31 3.29
CA PRO A 338 6.37 4.86 3.31
C PRO A 338 5.16 4.32 4.09
N GLU A 339 4.61 3.19 3.67
CA GLU A 339 3.38 2.62 4.26
C GLU A 339 3.45 2.44 5.78
N ILE A 340 4.64 2.11 6.29
CA ILE A 340 4.90 1.92 7.73
C ILE A 340 5.04 3.26 8.47
N ALA A 341 5.50 4.31 7.78
CA ALA A 341 5.70 5.64 8.39
C ALA A 341 4.43 6.48 8.49
N LEU A 342 3.34 6.07 7.83
CA LEU A 342 2.04 6.73 7.96
C LEU A 342 1.40 6.36 9.31
N THR A 343 1.91 6.97 10.36
CA THR A 343 1.46 6.76 11.74
C THR A 343 0.41 7.79 12.13
N THR A 344 -0.29 7.50 13.23
CA THR A 344 -1.24 8.44 13.84
C THR A 344 -0.56 9.76 14.20
N GLN A 345 0.69 9.70 14.67
CA GLN A 345 1.48 10.87 15.07
C GLN A 345 1.66 11.89 13.93
N ILE A 346 2.15 11.46 12.76
CA ILE A 346 2.36 12.36 11.63
C ILE A 346 1.03 12.89 11.09
N THR A 347 0.01 12.03 11.07
CA THR A 347 -1.34 12.42 10.63
C THR A 347 -1.92 13.49 11.54
N GLU A 348 -1.85 13.31 12.86
CA GLU A 348 -2.35 14.29 13.82
C GLU A 348 -1.56 15.58 13.81
N ARG A 349 -0.23 15.50 13.67
CA ARG A 349 0.63 16.69 13.55
C ARG A 349 0.23 17.55 12.36
N LEU A 350 0.02 16.95 11.19
CA LEU A 350 -0.41 17.67 10.00
C LEU A 350 -1.87 18.14 10.11
N ARG A 351 -2.73 17.36 10.75
CA ARG A 351 -4.14 17.74 10.96
C ARG A 351 -4.29 18.95 11.86
N ARG A 352 -3.45 19.07 12.88
CA ARG A 352 -3.42 20.28 13.74
C ARG A 352 -3.08 21.54 12.98
N VAL A 353 -2.25 21.45 11.93
CA VAL A 353 -1.86 22.60 11.12
C VAL A 353 -2.85 22.87 9.97
N PHE A 354 -3.21 21.84 9.22
CA PHE A 354 -3.97 22.01 7.98
C PHE A 354 -5.48 21.73 8.13
N GLY A 355 -5.92 21.18 9.27
CA GLY A 355 -7.35 20.95 9.57
C GLY A 355 -8.05 20.16 8.47
N LYS A 356 -9.17 20.72 7.98
CA LYS A 356 -10.03 20.13 6.93
C LYS A 356 -9.38 20.10 5.54
N ARG A 357 -8.30 20.86 5.31
CA ARG A 357 -7.55 20.90 4.04
C ARG A 357 -6.76 19.62 3.81
N LEU A 358 -6.52 18.80 4.88
CA LEU A 358 -5.75 17.56 4.84
C LEU A 358 -6.64 16.36 4.55
N GLY A 359 -6.38 15.65 3.46
CA GLY A 359 -6.88 14.31 3.17
C GLY A 359 -5.80 13.27 3.44
N VAL A 360 -6.19 12.13 4.01
CA VAL A 360 -5.28 10.99 4.24
C VAL A 360 -5.72 9.83 3.36
N TYR A 361 -4.80 9.27 2.56
CA TYR A 361 -5.11 8.17 1.65
C TYR A 361 -4.19 6.98 1.88
N HIS A 362 -4.76 5.86 2.30
CA HIS A 362 -4.01 4.66 2.65
C HIS A 362 -4.67 3.39 2.08
N SER A 363 -3.85 2.42 1.64
CA SER A 363 -4.31 1.13 1.09
C SER A 363 -5.10 0.26 2.10
N LYS A 364 -4.87 0.46 3.41
CA LYS A 364 -5.59 -0.24 4.50
C LYS A 364 -6.93 0.40 4.87
N PHE A 365 -7.26 1.54 4.30
CA PHE A 365 -8.58 2.13 4.52
C PHE A 365 -9.66 1.28 3.87
N PRO A 366 -10.86 1.22 4.46
CA PRO A 366 -12.03 0.63 3.82
C PRO A 366 -12.19 1.20 2.40
N ASP A 367 -12.58 0.35 1.47
CA ASP A 367 -12.66 0.74 0.06
C ASP A 367 -13.63 1.91 -0.16
N ALA A 368 -14.71 1.97 0.64
CA ALA A 368 -15.66 3.08 0.62
C ALA A 368 -15.02 4.44 0.96
N GLU A 369 -14.13 4.51 1.95
CA GLU A 369 -13.41 5.74 2.29
C GLU A 369 -12.47 6.17 1.16
N ARG A 370 -11.84 5.21 0.50
CA ARG A 370 -10.98 5.47 -0.66
C ARG A 370 -11.76 6.04 -1.84
N VAL A 371 -12.98 5.54 -2.07
CA VAL A 371 -13.91 6.07 -3.08
C VAL A 371 -14.34 7.50 -2.73
N GLU A 372 -14.68 7.77 -1.48
CA GLU A 372 -15.08 9.12 -1.02
C GLU A 372 -13.94 10.13 -1.22
N ILE A 373 -12.70 9.76 -0.87
CA ILE A 373 -11.55 10.64 -1.09
C ILE A 373 -11.35 10.90 -2.59
N TRP A 374 -11.46 9.85 -3.42
CA TRP A 374 -11.35 9.99 -4.87
C TRP A 374 -12.39 10.94 -5.43
N GLN A 375 -13.66 10.73 -5.08
CA GLN A 375 -14.77 11.56 -5.53
C GLN A 375 -14.60 13.02 -5.06
N LYS A 376 -14.23 13.23 -3.81
CA LYS A 376 -13.97 14.57 -3.28
C LYS A 376 -12.84 15.28 -4.04
N GLN A 377 -11.75 14.55 -4.39
CA GLN A 377 -10.65 15.13 -5.16
C GLN A 377 -11.05 15.54 -6.59
N LEU A 378 -12.09 14.94 -7.15
CA LEU A 378 -12.64 15.34 -8.44
C LEU A 378 -13.43 16.66 -8.38
N THR A 379 -13.86 17.09 -7.21
CA THR A 379 -14.59 18.34 -7.02
C THR A 379 -13.65 19.54 -6.92
N GLU A 380 -14.21 20.75 -7.00
CA GLU A 380 -13.45 21.99 -6.75
C GLU A 380 -13.05 22.15 -5.28
N GLN A 381 -13.82 21.52 -4.38
CA GLN A 381 -13.61 21.50 -2.93
C GLN A 381 -12.77 20.28 -2.48
N GLY A 382 -11.94 19.75 -3.37
CA GLY A 382 -10.99 18.68 -3.05
C GLY A 382 -10.03 19.08 -1.92
N TYR A 383 -9.36 18.09 -1.34
CA TYR A 383 -8.32 18.38 -0.35
C TYR A 383 -7.16 19.15 -0.98
N ASP A 384 -6.63 20.13 -0.27
CA ASP A 384 -5.46 20.89 -0.71
C ASP A 384 -4.16 20.11 -0.45
N VAL A 385 -4.13 19.32 0.62
CA VAL A 385 -3.01 18.44 0.97
C VAL A 385 -3.48 17.00 1.03
N ILE A 386 -2.84 16.13 0.28
CA ILE A 386 -3.01 14.68 0.39
C ILE A 386 -1.78 14.09 1.05
N LEU A 387 -1.96 13.54 2.25
CA LEU A 387 -0.97 12.69 2.91
C LEU A 387 -1.27 11.24 2.53
N GLY A 388 -0.29 10.55 1.95
CA GLY A 388 -0.58 9.20 1.54
C GLY A 388 0.63 8.32 1.27
N VAL A 389 0.34 7.08 0.92
CA VAL A 389 1.33 6.05 0.59
C VAL A 389 1.47 5.91 -0.93
N ARG A 390 2.26 4.95 -1.37
CA ARG A 390 2.55 4.64 -2.77
C ARG A 390 1.36 4.81 -3.73
N SER A 391 0.17 4.33 -3.37
CA SER A 391 -1.01 4.38 -4.24
C SER A 391 -1.62 5.78 -4.42
N SER A 392 -1.22 6.74 -3.61
CA SER A 392 -1.75 8.11 -3.67
C SER A 392 -1.34 8.88 -4.93
N VAL A 393 -0.34 8.41 -5.66
CA VAL A 393 0.08 8.98 -6.96
C VAL A 393 -1.01 8.85 -8.04
N PHE A 394 -2.00 7.97 -7.84
CA PHE A 394 -3.10 7.77 -8.78
C PHE A 394 -4.27 8.71 -8.57
N LEU A 395 -4.34 9.41 -7.43
CA LEU A 395 -5.45 10.31 -7.13
C LEU A 395 -5.58 11.45 -8.16
N PRO A 396 -6.80 11.92 -8.44
CA PRO A 396 -7.01 13.04 -9.33
C PRO A 396 -6.62 14.35 -8.66
N PHE A 397 -5.62 15.02 -9.22
CA PHE A 397 -5.23 16.38 -8.82
C PHE A 397 -5.65 17.36 -9.93
N ARG A 398 -6.10 18.54 -9.55
CA ARG A 398 -6.43 19.61 -10.51
C ARG A 398 -5.34 20.67 -10.59
N ARG A 399 -4.69 20.96 -9.47
CA ARG A 399 -3.75 22.08 -9.31
C ARG A 399 -2.50 21.65 -8.52
N LEU A 400 -1.94 20.47 -8.83
CA LEU A 400 -0.77 19.98 -8.13
C LEU A 400 0.39 20.98 -8.29
N GLY A 401 0.98 21.41 -7.16
CA GLY A 401 2.09 22.38 -7.13
C GLY A 401 3.36 21.83 -6.49
N LEU A 402 3.23 20.87 -5.60
CA LEU A 402 4.36 20.26 -4.90
C LEU A 402 4.10 18.79 -4.63
N VAL A 403 5.12 17.96 -4.83
CA VAL A 403 5.15 16.59 -4.36
C VAL A 403 6.31 16.44 -3.38
N ILE A 404 6.02 15.98 -2.18
CA ILE A 404 7.03 15.63 -1.16
C ILE A 404 7.10 14.11 -1.07
N VAL A 405 8.30 13.55 -1.17
CA VAL A 405 8.56 12.13 -0.98
C VAL A 405 9.51 12.00 0.21
N ASP A 406 8.98 11.69 1.36
CA ASP A 406 9.78 11.50 2.57
C ASP A 406 10.34 10.07 2.63
N GLU A 407 11.52 9.93 3.23
CA GLU A 407 12.29 8.67 3.22
C GLU A 407 12.40 8.07 1.80
N GLU A 408 12.82 8.91 0.84
CA GLU A 408 12.80 8.61 -0.62
C GLU A 408 13.52 7.32 -1.01
N HIS A 409 14.48 6.88 -0.18
CA HIS A 409 15.27 5.67 -0.35
C HIS A 409 14.50 4.37 -0.05
N GLU A 410 13.30 4.48 0.52
CA GLU A 410 12.55 3.34 1.00
C GLU A 410 12.10 2.39 -0.10
N THR A 411 12.43 1.10 0.09
CA THR A 411 12.08 0.04 -0.87
C THR A 411 10.58 -0.23 -0.98
N SER A 412 9.78 0.18 0.03
CA SER A 412 8.33 0.03 0.02
C SER A 412 7.63 0.91 -1.02
N TYR A 413 8.30 1.91 -1.56
CA TYR A 413 7.81 2.67 -2.70
C TYR A 413 7.78 1.87 -4.01
N LYS A 414 8.49 0.74 -4.09
CA LYS A 414 8.42 -0.17 -5.23
C LYS A 414 7.28 -1.16 -5.06
N GLN A 415 6.37 -1.22 -6.02
CA GLN A 415 5.39 -2.29 -6.12
C GLN A 415 6.03 -3.52 -6.76
N GLN A 416 6.06 -4.64 -6.02
CA GLN A 416 6.64 -5.88 -6.52
C GLN A 416 5.62 -6.68 -7.34
N ASP A 417 4.40 -6.81 -6.82
CA ASP A 417 3.29 -7.54 -7.43
C ASP A 417 1.96 -6.96 -6.91
N PRO A 418 0.89 -6.91 -7.69
CA PRO A 418 0.80 -7.16 -9.13
C PRO A 418 1.42 -6.05 -10.01
N ALA A 419 1.31 -6.22 -11.34
CA ALA A 419 1.60 -5.11 -12.27
C ALA A 419 0.60 -3.95 -12.04
N PRO A 420 1.00 -2.69 -12.31
CA PRO A 420 2.32 -2.20 -12.73
C PRO A 420 3.35 -2.30 -11.60
N ARG A 421 4.56 -2.77 -11.91
CA ARG A 421 5.66 -2.86 -10.94
C ARG A 421 6.40 -1.53 -10.84
N TYR A 422 5.67 -0.47 -10.52
CA TYR A 422 6.18 0.89 -10.49
C TYR A 422 6.89 1.25 -9.18
N HIS A 423 7.78 2.22 -9.27
CA HIS A 423 8.41 2.86 -8.11
C HIS A 423 7.74 4.22 -7.87
N ALA A 424 7.05 4.37 -6.73
CA ALA A 424 6.22 5.55 -6.48
C ALA A 424 7.01 6.87 -6.43
N ARG A 425 8.26 6.88 -5.93
CA ARG A 425 9.14 8.04 -6.00
C ARG A 425 9.33 8.52 -7.45
N ASN A 426 9.71 7.61 -8.34
CA ASN A 426 9.95 7.94 -9.75
C ASN A 426 8.64 8.33 -10.46
N ALA A 427 7.55 7.64 -10.14
CA ALA A 427 6.21 7.97 -10.63
C ALA A 427 5.76 9.35 -10.14
N ALA A 428 6.03 9.71 -8.89
CA ALA A 428 5.71 11.01 -8.30
C ALA A 428 6.49 12.16 -8.96
N ILE A 429 7.77 11.97 -9.27
CA ILE A 429 8.58 12.93 -10.02
C ILE A 429 7.98 13.18 -11.41
N MET A 430 7.57 12.11 -12.09
CA MET A 430 6.93 12.25 -13.42
C MET A 430 5.56 12.91 -13.32
N LEU A 431 4.75 12.51 -12.33
CA LEU A 431 3.45 13.14 -12.08
C LEU A 431 3.63 14.65 -11.84
N ALA A 432 4.55 15.05 -10.97
CA ALA A 432 4.85 16.44 -10.71
C ALA A 432 5.26 17.17 -12.01
N SER A 433 6.13 16.56 -12.81
CA SER A 433 6.56 17.13 -14.10
C SER A 433 5.40 17.39 -15.06
N MET A 434 4.41 16.49 -15.13
CA MET A 434 3.22 16.65 -15.97
C MET A 434 2.31 17.81 -15.53
N TYR A 435 2.37 18.20 -14.26
CA TYR A 435 1.65 19.35 -13.71
C TYR A 435 2.49 20.64 -13.65
N GLY A 436 3.76 20.60 -14.06
CA GLY A 436 4.69 21.70 -13.81
C GLY A 436 4.95 21.96 -12.32
N ALA A 437 4.68 20.96 -11.49
CA ALA A 437 4.89 21.00 -10.04
C ALA A 437 6.35 20.69 -9.67
N LYS A 438 6.76 21.10 -8.47
CA LYS A 438 8.08 20.81 -7.91
C LYS A 438 8.06 19.49 -7.11
N THR A 439 9.22 18.84 -6.99
CA THR A 439 9.37 17.63 -6.18
C THR A 439 10.47 17.83 -5.14
N LEU A 440 10.14 17.57 -3.88
CA LEU A 440 11.10 17.47 -2.78
C LEU A 440 11.28 16.02 -2.37
N LEU A 441 12.51 15.54 -2.44
CA LEU A 441 12.92 14.24 -1.93
C LEU A 441 13.58 14.43 -0.58
N GLY A 442 13.03 13.89 0.48
CA GLY A 442 13.58 14.05 1.83
C GLY A 442 14.07 12.73 2.41
N THR A 443 15.23 12.74 3.04
CA THR A 443 15.79 11.54 3.68
C THR A 443 16.99 11.87 4.57
N ALA A 444 17.31 10.99 5.51
CA ALA A 444 18.57 11.04 6.26
C ALA A 444 19.68 10.22 5.58
N THR A 445 19.31 9.26 4.77
CA THR A 445 20.21 8.31 4.09
C THR A 445 19.77 8.18 2.64
N PRO A 446 20.15 9.09 1.75
CA PRO A 446 19.70 9.10 0.36
C PRO A 446 19.88 7.76 -0.36
N SER A 447 19.04 7.48 -1.35
CA SER A 447 19.40 6.45 -2.33
C SER A 447 20.57 6.93 -3.16
N LEU A 448 21.50 6.03 -3.50
CA LEU A 448 22.69 6.40 -4.25
C LEU A 448 22.35 7.01 -5.62
N GLU A 449 21.23 6.60 -6.22
CA GLU A 449 20.74 7.18 -7.47
C GLU A 449 20.27 8.64 -7.31
N SER A 450 19.51 8.95 -6.27
CA SER A 450 19.05 10.32 -6.01
C SER A 450 20.20 11.24 -5.66
N TYR A 451 21.13 10.75 -4.84
CA TYR A 451 22.33 11.51 -4.47
C TYR A 451 23.25 11.74 -5.69
N TYR A 452 23.42 10.73 -6.55
CA TYR A 452 24.16 10.88 -7.82
C TYR A 452 23.55 11.98 -8.71
N HIS A 453 22.21 11.97 -8.86
CA HIS A 453 21.53 13.00 -9.65
C HIS A 453 21.65 14.40 -9.03
N ALA A 454 21.68 14.51 -7.71
CA ALA A 454 21.89 15.77 -7.01
C ALA A 454 23.34 16.27 -7.16
N ARG A 455 24.32 15.40 -6.97
CA ARG A 455 25.76 15.75 -7.14
C ARG A 455 26.11 16.16 -8.57
N ASN A 456 25.45 15.56 -9.56
CA ASN A 456 25.64 15.90 -10.98
C ASN A 456 24.76 17.08 -11.46
N GLY A 457 24.13 17.81 -10.55
CA GLY A 457 23.39 19.02 -10.86
C GLY A 457 22.04 18.80 -11.58
N LYS A 458 21.59 17.54 -11.76
CA LYS A 458 20.26 17.25 -12.29
C LYS A 458 19.17 17.59 -11.28
N TYR A 459 19.42 17.31 -9.98
CA TYR A 459 18.57 17.73 -8.86
C TYR A 459 19.26 18.85 -8.09
N GLY A 460 18.50 19.63 -7.31
CA GLY A 460 19.06 20.46 -6.27
C GLY A 460 19.53 19.59 -5.10
N LEU A 461 20.56 20.03 -4.39
CA LEU A 461 21.00 19.39 -3.15
C LEU A 461 20.97 20.43 -2.04
N VAL A 462 20.24 20.11 -0.97
CA VAL A 462 20.22 20.89 0.27
C VAL A 462 20.59 19.97 1.41
N GLU A 463 21.56 20.36 2.22
CA GLU A 463 22.06 19.53 3.32
C GLU A 463 21.69 20.16 4.66
N LEU A 464 21.09 19.37 5.53
CA LEU A 464 20.71 19.74 6.89
C LEU A 464 21.44 18.84 7.88
N THR A 465 22.65 19.24 8.24
CA THR A 465 23.59 18.42 9.03
C THR A 465 23.39 18.55 10.55
N GLU A 466 22.66 19.59 10.99
CA GLU A 466 22.42 19.85 12.40
C GLU A 466 21.16 19.12 12.87
N ARG A 467 21.24 18.41 14.01
CA ARG A 467 20.06 17.89 14.70
C ARG A 467 19.33 19.02 15.43
N HIS A 468 18.02 18.88 15.52
CA HIS A 468 17.22 19.78 16.35
C HIS A 468 17.71 19.73 17.80
N GLN A 469 17.89 20.89 18.44
CA GLN A 469 18.42 21.05 19.82
C GLN A 469 19.88 20.55 20.01
N GLN A 470 20.69 20.48 18.95
CA GLN A 470 22.11 20.08 19.01
C GLN A 470 22.39 18.72 19.68
N ILE A 471 21.45 17.79 19.62
CA ILE A 471 21.61 16.45 20.18
C ILE A 471 22.72 15.71 19.42
N GLN A 472 23.70 15.14 20.14
CA GLN A 472 24.80 14.37 19.55
C GLN A 472 24.32 13.09 18.90
N LEU A 473 25.05 12.62 17.90
CA LEU A 473 24.83 11.28 17.32
C LEU A 473 25.06 10.22 18.40
N PRO A 474 24.33 9.09 18.33
CA PRO A 474 24.52 8.01 19.30
C PRO A 474 25.94 7.46 19.20
N HIS A 475 26.49 7.05 20.32
CA HIS A 475 27.76 6.32 20.37
C HIS A 475 27.52 4.87 19.92
N ILE A 476 28.34 4.36 18.98
CA ILE A 476 28.24 2.98 18.49
C ILE A 476 29.39 2.16 19.05
N GLU A 477 29.06 1.17 19.87
CA GLU A 477 30.02 0.18 20.39
C GLU A 477 29.95 -1.10 19.55
N LEU A 478 31.08 -1.45 18.95
CA LEU A 478 31.23 -2.63 18.09
C LEU A 478 31.55 -3.86 18.93
N VAL A 479 30.89 -4.99 18.66
CA VAL A 479 31.13 -6.27 19.34
C VAL A 479 31.38 -7.36 18.34
N ASP A 480 32.58 -7.99 18.45
CA ASP A 480 32.92 -9.21 17.71
C ASP A 480 32.25 -10.43 18.36
N ILE A 481 31.09 -10.83 17.78
CA ILE A 481 30.40 -12.03 18.27
C ILE A 481 31.03 -13.34 17.83
N LYS A 482 31.92 -13.35 16.83
CA LYS A 482 32.66 -14.54 16.41
C LYS A 482 33.70 -14.96 17.48
N GLU A 483 34.45 -13.99 17.99
CA GLU A 483 35.41 -14.22 19.07
C GLU A 483 34.73 -14.63 20.37
N LEU A 484 33.63 -13.91 20.74
CA LEU A 484 32.85 -14.23 21.94
C LEU A 484 32.22 -15.62 21.88
N ALA A 485 31.70 -16.03 20.71
CA ALA A 485 31.16 -17.38 20.52
C ALA A 485 32.24 -18.47 20.66
N ARG A 486 33.44 -18.21 20.10
CA ARG A 486 34.58 -19.12 20.24
C ARG A 486 35.01 -19.30 21.71
N LYS A 487 34.95 -18.20 22.48
CA LYS A 487 35.27 -18.20 23.92
C LYS A 487 34.07 -18.67 24.78
N LYS A 488 32.95 -19.11 24.21
CA LYS A 488 31.71 -19.52 24.90
C LYS A 488 31.16 -18.45 25.88
N ARG A 489 31.36 -17.16 25.57
CA ARG A 489 30.91 -16.03 26.41
C ARG A 489 29.59 -15.42 25.96
N MET A 490 28.95 -15.92 24.91
CA MET A 490 27.64 -15.49 24.47
C MET A 490 26.56 -16.14 25.33
N THR A 491 25.54 -15.36 25.69
CA THR A 491 24.29 -15.87 26.29
C THR A 491 23.20 -15.84 25.24
N ALA A 492 22.80 -17.00 24.73
CA ALA A 492 21.99 -17.13 23.52
C ALA A 492 22.64 -16.34 22.34
N GLN A 493 22.00 -15.26 21.89
CA GLN A 493 22.51 -14.41 20.80
C GLN A 493 23.01 -13.04 21.30
N PHE A 494 23.09 -12.85 22.60
CA PHE A 494 23.46 -11.58 23.22
C PHE A 494 24.90 -11.62 23.75
N SER A 495 25.64 -10.57 23.44
CA SER A 495 26.97 -10.36 24.01
C SER A 495 26.87 -9.91 25.49
N PRO A 496 27.89 -10.18 26.30
CA PRO A 496 27.91 -9.69 27.68
C PRO A 496 27.73 -8.17 27.78
N LEU A 497 28.36 -7.42 26.89
CA LEU A 497 28.24 -5.97 26.83
C LEU A 497 26.78 -5.54 26.60
N LEU A 498 26.09 -6.13 25.61
CA LEU A 498 24.68 -5.80 25.35
C LEU A 498 23.81 -6.09 26.57
N LEU A 499 23.96 -7.26 27.18
CA LEU A 499 23.18 -7.61 28.38
C LEU A 499 23.46 -6.69 29.55
N GLN A 500 24.70 -6.26 29.74
CA GLN A 500 25.07 -5.26 30.74
C GLN A 500 24.35 -3.94 30.47
N LYS A 501 24.40 -3.44 29.22
CA LYS A 501 23.77 -2.16 28.85
C LYS A 501 22.25 -2.19 28.95
N ILE A 502 21.62 -3.32 28.63
CA ILE A 502 20.19 -3.53 28.87
C ILE A 502 19.87 -3.42 30.37
N ARG A 503 20.65 -4.07 31.22
CA ARG A 503 20.45 -4.01 32.68
C ARG A 503 20.57 -2.59 33.20
N GLU A 504 21.62 -1.87 32.84
CA GLU A 504 21.86 -0.48 33.22
C GLU A 504 20.67 0.42 32.80
N ALA A 505 20.15 0.25 31.57
CA ALA A 505 19.00 1.01 31.09
C ALA A 505 17.72 0.70 31.88
N LEU A 506 17.44 -0.57 32.15
CA LEU A 506 16.25 -0.98 32.92
C LEU A 506 16.31 -0.48 34.35
N GLU A 507 17.47 -0.47 35.00
CA GLU A 507 17.67 0.09 36.37
C GLU A 507 17.40 1.60 36.38
N GLN A 508 17.70 2.31 35.31
CA GLN A 508 17.40 3.74 35.15
C GLN A 508 15.97 4.02 34.64
N LYS A 509 15.12 2.99 34.49
CA LYS A 509 13.77 3.09 33.92
C LYS A 509 13.76 3.68 32.50
N GLU A 510 14.84 3.45 31.78
CA GLU A 510 14.96 3.77 30.35
C GLU A 510 14.56 2.58 29.50
N GLN A 511 14.25 2.84 28.22
CA GLN A 511 13.76 1.85 27.29
C GLN A 511 14.87 1.34 26.37
N VAL A 512 14.70 0.11 25.90
CA VAL A 512 15.63 -0.57 25.00
C VAL A 512 14.95 -1.01 23.71
N ILE A 513 15.61 -0.84 22.59
CA ILE A 513 15.22 -1.43 21.31
C ILE A 513 16.19 -2.52 20.90
N LEU A 514 15.68 -3.73 20.60
CA LEU A 514 16.45 -4.82 20.02
C LEU A 514 16.05 -5.03 18.57
N PHE A 515 16.99 -4.76 17.69
CA PHE A 515 16.79 -4.85 16.25
C PHE A 515 17.34 -6.16 15.69
N GLN A 516 16.47 -6.91 14.98
CA GLN A 516 16.83 -8.10 14.23
C GLN A 516 16.28 -8.00 12.80
N ASN A 517 17.16 -8.00 11.81
CA ASN A 517 16.71 -8.07 10.43
C ASN A 517 16.21 -9.49 10.10
N ARG A 518 14.92 -9.62 9.78
CA ARG A 518 14.26 -10.91 9.49
C ARG A 518 14.55 -11.44 8.08
N ARG A 519 15.08 -10.64 7.17
CA ARG A 519 15.33 -11.10 5.80
C ARG A 519 16.42 -12.14 5.77
N GLY A 520 16.03 -13.43 5.58
CA GLY A 520 16.92 -14.59 5.48
C GLY A 520 16.79 -15.64 6.58
N PHE A 521 16.12 -15.35 7.71
CA PHE A 521 15.95 -16.30 8.82
C PHE A 521 14.48 -16.38 9.25
N ALA A 522 13.67 -17.12 8.45
CA ALA A 522 12.39 -17.58 8.96
C ALA A 522 12.64 -18.69 9.98
N PRO A 523 11.92 -18.74 11.13
CA PRO A 523 12.00 -19.87 12.03
C PRO A 523 11.65 -21.14 11.26
N MET A 524 12.56 -22.09 11.20
CA MET A 524 12.42 -23.35 10.48
C MET A 524 12.68 -24.51 11.42
N ILE A 525 12.05 -25.62 11.13
CA ILE A 525 12.37 -26.89 11.80
C ILE A 525 13.51 -27.56 11.04
N GLU A 526 14.50 -28.06 11.77
CA GLU A 526 15.60 -28.85 11.23
C GLU A 526 15.74 -30.15 12.03
N CYS A 527 15.95 -31.26 11.36
CA CYS A 527 16.28 -32.51 12.00
C CYS A 527 17.73 -32.47 12.53
N ARG A 528 17.90 -32.74 13.82
CA ARG A 528 19.21 -32.77 14.46
C ARG A 528 20.14 -33.86 13.91
N THR A 529 19.54 -34.97 13.48
CA THR A 529 20.29 -36.15 13.00
C THR A 529 20.79 -35.98 11.58
N CYS A 530 19.97 -35.51 10.63
CA CYS A 530 20.32 -35.49 9.20
C CYS A 530 20.28 -34.11 8.54
N GLY A 531 19.96 -33.05 9.30
CA GLY A 531 19.88 -31.68 8.74
C GLY A 531 18.66 -31.42 7.83
N TRP A 532 17.70 -32.34 7.78
CA TRP A 532 16.50 -32.16 6.95
C TRP A 532 15.70 -30.96 7.41
N VAL A 533 15.27 -30.14 6.43
CA VAL A 533 14.41 -28.96 6.62
C VAL A 533 13.16 -29.11 5.79
N PRO A 534 11.93 -28.92 6.36
CA PRO A 534 10.69 -28.99 5.61
C PRO A 534 10.61 -27.91 4.53
N ARG A 535 10.24 -28.33 3.32
CA ARG A 535 10.06 -27.45 2.17
C ARG A 535 8.61 -27.47 1.69
N CYS A 536 8.18 -26.39 1.07
CA CYS A 536 6.87 -26.33 0.47
C CYS A 536 6.77 -27.27 -0.74
N LYS A 537 5.65 -28.00 -0.88
CA LYS A 537 5.40 -28.87 -2.04
C LYS A 537 5.21 -28.08 -3.33
N ASN A 538 4.69 -26.85 -3.24
CA ASN A 538 4.33 -26.01 -4.38
C ASN A 538 5.37 -24.92 -4.69
N CYS A 539 6.26 -24.62 -3.74
CA CYS A 539 7.25 -23.54 -3.85
C CYS A 539 8.63 -24.08 -3.48
N ASP A 540 9.65 -23.50 -4.08
CA ASP A 540 11.04 -23.90 -3.82
C ASP A 540 11.63 -23.14 -2.62
N VAL A 541 10.91 -23.17 -1.49
CA VAL A 541 11.28 -22.47 -0.26
C VAL A 541 11.07 -23.36 0.96
N SER A 542 11.86 -23.12 2.01
CA SER A 542 11.65 -23.72 3.31
C SER A 542 10.36 -23.19 3.95
N LEU A 543 9.69 -24.03 4.72
CA LEU A 543 8.49 -23.65 5.47
C LEU A 543 8.86 -22.90 6.74
N THR A 544 8.11 -21.87 7.05
CA THR A 544 8.23 -21.12 8.30
C THR A 544 7.43 -21.80 9.41
N TYR A 545 8.07 -22.04 10.53
CA TYR A 545 7.42 -22.63 11.71
C TYR A 545 6.79 -21.53 12.57
N HIS A 546 5.47 -21.62 12.80
CA HIS A 546 4.72 -20.74 13.70
C HIS A 546 4.48 -21.46 15.03
N LYS A 547 5.29 -21.17 16.04
CA LYS A 547 5.27 -21.81 17.36
C LYS A 547 3.89 -21.75 18.02
N ARG A 548 3.23 -20.57 18.02
CA ARG A 548 1.91 -20.36 18.64
C ARG A 548 0.81 -21.23 18.04
N LEU A 549 0.88 -21.46 16.72
CA LEU A 549 -0.12 -22.24 16.00
C LEU A 549 0.30 -23.70 15.79
N HIS A 550 1.52 -24.06 16.21
CA HIS A 550 2.16 -25.36 16.01
C HIS A 550 2.04 -25.89 14.58
N GLN A 551 2.30 -25.01 13.60
CA GLN A 551 2.16 -25.33 12.19
C GLN A 551 3.30 -24.74 11.34
N LEU A 552 3.50 -25.33 10.14
CA LEU A 552 4.44 -24.90 9.13
C LEU A 552 3.69 -24.19 8.01
N THR A 553 4.08 -22.97 7.67
CA THR A 553 3.40 -22.18 6.62
C THR A 553 4.37 -21.72 5.55
N CYS A 554 3.96 -21.83 4.30
CA CYS A 554 4.67 -21.22 3.17
C CYS A 554 4.21 -19.77 2.99
N HIS A 555 5.10 -18.80 3.21
CA HIS A 555 4.77 -17.37 3.04
C HIS A 555 4.60 -16.92 1.58
N TYR A 556 4.91 -17.80 0.60
CA TYR A 556 4.73 -17.50 -0.82
C TYR A 556 3.35 -17.91 -1.37
N CYS A 557 2.87 -19.10 -0.95
CA CYS A 557 1.57 -19.60 -1.42
C CYS A 557 0.51 -19.70 -0.31
N GLY A 558 0.85 -19.40 0.93
CA GLY A 558 -0.06 -19.48 2.08
C GLY A 558 -0.39 -20.90 2.54
N TYR A 559 0.13 -21.94 1.87
CA TYR A 559 -0.20 -23.31 2.21
C TYR A 559 0.37 -23.69 3.58
N THR A 560 -0.46 -24.33 4.39
CA THR A 560 -0.12 -24.71 5.77
C THR A 560 0.03 -26.23 5.88
N TYR A 561 1.05 -26.65 6.62
CA TYR A 561 1.40 -28.06 6.86
C TYR A 561 1.43 -28.34 8.36
N ALA A 562 1.07 -29.55 8.74
CA ALA A 562 1.28 -30.01 10.11
C ALA A 562 2.78 -30.20 10.39
N VAL A 563 3.19 -29.99 11.63
CA VAL A 563 4.56 -30.30 12.06
C VAL A 563 4.69 -31.84 12.13
N PRO A 564 5.66 -32.46 11.41
CA PRO A 564 5.85 -33.91 11.50
C PRO A 564 6.34 -34.29 12.89
N THR A 565 5.92 -35.42 13.40
CA THR A 565 6.36 -35.98 14.69
C THR A 565 7.75 -36.64 14.61
N ALA A 566 8.13 -37.08 13.43
CA ALA A 566 9.44 -37.63 13.13
C ALA A 566 9.94 -37.11 11.78
N CYS A 567 11.26 -37.09 11.58
CA CYS A 567 11.88 -36.63 10.34
C CYS A 567 11.49 -37.55 9.18
N PRO A 568 10.88 -37.04 8.10
CA PRO A 568 10.51 -37.86 6.95
C PRO A 568 11.73 -38.44 6.19
N ALA A 569 12.91 -37.83 6.37
CA ALA A 569 14.13 -38.26 5.68
C ALA A 569 14.89 -39.37 6.41
N CYS A 570 14.95 -39.39 7.75
CA CYS A 570 15.75 -40.35 8.52
C CYS A 570 15.01 -41.00 9.69
N GLY A 571 13.74 -40.71 9.93
CA GLY A 571 12.95 -41.23 11.06
C GLY A 571 13.31 -40.63 12.43
N GLY A 572 14.31 -39.75 12.52
CA GLY A 572 14.70 -39.15 13.79
C GLY A 572 13.63 -38.28 14.40
N VAL A 573 13.40 -38.39 15.71
CA VAL A 573 12.33 -37.65 16.43
C VAL A 573 12.79 -36.28 16.95
N GLU A 574 14.09 -36.00 16.94
CA GLU A 574 14.63 -34.72 17.40
C GLU A 574 14.57 -33.67 16.28
N LEU A 575 13.41 -33.01 16.21
CA LEU A 575 13.19 -31.87 15.31
C LEU A 575 13.40 -30.57 16.12
N MET A 576 14.45 -29.83 15.77
CA MET A 576 14.79 -28.59 16.45
C MET A 576 14.28 -27.38 15.71
N ASN A 577 13.75 -26.42 16.45
CA ASN A 577 13.48 -25.10 15.88
C ASN A 577 14.81 -24.36 15.68
N ARG A 578 15.24 -24.25 14.41
CA ARG A 578 16.37 -23.40 14.01
C ARG A 578 15.82 -22.16 13.33
N GLY A 579 16.10 -21.04 13.90
CA GLY A 579 15.76 -19.71 13.36
C GLY A 579 15.78 -18.71 14.49
N PHE A 580 16.56 -17.65 14.33
CA PHE A 580 16.59 -16.54 15.27
C PHE A 580 15.50 -15.54 14.86
N GLY A 581 14.24 -15.97 14.90
CA GLY A 581 13.09 -15.06 14.73
C GLY A 581 12.93 -14.17 15.95
N THR A 582 12.24 -13.05 15.78
CA THR A 582 11.90 -12.12 16.89
C THR A 582 11.19 -12.80 18.04
N GLU A 583 10.47 -13.90 17.80
CA GLU A 583 9.82 -14.72 18.83
C GLU A 583 10.83 -15.40 19.77
N LYS A 584 11.90 -15.96 19.21
CA LYS A 584 12.96 -16.56 20.06
C LYS A 584 13.72 -15.50 20.85
N ILE A 585 13.97 -14.34 20.26
CA ILE A 585 14.62 -13.22 20.94
C ILE A 585 13.74 -12.77 22.13
N GLU A 586 12.45 -12.73 21.94
CA GLU A 586 11.47 -12.39 22.98
C GLU A 586 11.53 -13.43 24.12
N ASP A 587 11.50 -14.72 23.81
CA ASP A 587 11.59 -15.80 24.79
C ASP A 587 12.90 -15.73 25.57
N ASP A 588 14.05 -15.59 24.88
CA ASP A 588 15.38 -15.52 25.50
C ASP A 588 15.51 -14.30 26.41
N ILE A 589 15.02 -13.11 25.99
CA ILE A 589 15.04 -11.88 26.80
C ILE A 589 14.14 -11.99 28.03
N LYS A 590 12.97 -12.59 27.90
CA LYS A 590 12.07 -12.82 29.05
C LYS A 590 12.67 -13.76 30.09
N GLN A 591 13.47 -14.73 29.66
CA GLN A 591 14.20 -15.62 30.58
C GLN A 591 15.34 -14.89 31.30
N ILE A 592 16.09 -14.02 30.59
CA ILE A 592 17.21 -13.27 31.14
C ILE A 592 16.73 -12.11 32.03
N PHE A 593 15.65 -11.42 31.64
CA PHE A 593 15.08 -10.29 32.36
C PHE A 593 13.59 -10.52 32.68
N PRO A 594 13.28 -11.42 33.65
CA PRO A 594 11.88 -11.83 33.90
C PRO A 594 10.97 -10.72 34.43
N LYS A 595 11.51 -9.63 34.92
CA LYS A 595 10.77 -8.46 35.44
C LYS A 595 10.49 -7.42 34.35
N ALA A 596 11.20 -7.48 33.21
CA ALA A 596 11.04 -6.52 32.12
C ALA A 596 9.80 -6.82 31.29
N LYS A 597 9.06 -5.77 30.94
CA LYS A 597 7.93 -5.85 30.03
C LYS A 597 8.43 -5.80 28.60
N VAL A 598 8.31 -6.91 27.90
CA VAL A 598 8.83 -7.09 26.54
C VAL A 598 7.69 -7.11 25.55
N ALA A 599 7.77 -6.32 24.48
CA ALA A 599 6.87 -6.36 23.35
C ALA A 599 7.62 -6.67 22.05
N ARG A 600 6.91 -7.27 21.12
CA ARG A 600 7.40 -7.63 19.80
C ARG A 600 6.65 -6.88 18.69
N MET A 601 7.39 -6.32 17.74
CA MET A 601 6.88 -5.57 16.61
C MET A 601 7.38 -6.15 15.28
N ASP A 602 6.61 -7.05 14.71
CA ASP A 602 6.86 -7.69 13.42
C ASP A 602 5.56 -7.90 12.64
N LEU A 603 5.65 -8.46 11.43
CA LEU A 603 4.49 -8.71 10.57
C LEU A 603 3.42 -9.60 11.22
N ASP A 604 3.81 -10.51 12.12
CA ASP A 604 2.86 -11.43 12.74
C ASP A 604 2.07 -10.75 13.87
N THR A 605 2.72 -9.85 14.62
CA THR A 605 2.10 -9.10 15.73
C THR A 605 1.36 -7.84 15.27
N THR A 606 1.64 -7.35 14.06
CA THR A 606 1.11 -6.08 13.53
C THR A 606 0.20 -6.24 12.32
N ARG A 607 -0.51 -7.39 12.22
CA ARG A 607 -1.42 -7.68 11.09
C ARG A 607 -2.58 -6.70 10.99
N THR A 608 -3.05 -6.16 12.11
CA THR A 608 -4.11 -5.15 12.16
C THR A 608 -3.55 -3.80 12.55
N ARG A 609 -4.19 -2.73 12.06
CA ARG A 609 -3.84 -1.35 12.40
C ARG A 609 -3.89 -1.11 13.91
N THR A 610 -4.94 -1.58 14.57
CA THR A 610 -5.13 -1.42 16.03
C THR A 610 -4.04 -2.13 16.84
N ALA A 611 -3.57 -3.31 16.41
CA ALA A 611 -2.48 -4.00 17.10
C ALA A 611 -1.15 -3.22 16.96
N TYR A 612 -0.87 -2.69 15.78
CA TYR A 612 0.30 -1.86 15.52
C TYR A 612 0.30 -0.58 16.39
N GLU A 613 -0.80 0.17 16.36
CA GLU A 613 -0.96 1.41 17.13
C GLU A 613 -0.86 1.15 18.64
N ARG A 614 -1.44 0.06 19.14
CA ARG A 614 -1.35 -0.31 20.55
C ARG A 614 0.09 -0.56 20.99
N ILE A 615 0.88 -1.31 20.23
CA ILE A 615 2.27 -1.61 20.59
C ILE A 615 3.09 -0.31 20.66
N ILE A 616 2.87 0.62 19.74
CA ILE A 616 3.56 1.92 19.74
C ILE A 616 3.16 2.74 20.96
N ASN A 617 1.87 2.91 21.19
CA ASN A 617 1.36 3.70 22.31
C ASN A 617 1.82 3.13 23.66
N ASP A 618 1.77 1.80 23.84
CA ASP A 618 2.25 1.15 25.05
C ASP A 618 3.76 1.37 25.28
N PHE A 619 4.54 1.44 24.20
CA PHE A 619 5.96 1.74 24.31
C PHE A 619 6.21 3.24 24.58
N GLU A 620 5.51 4.16 23.93
CA GLU A 620 5.60 5.60 24.19
C GLU A 620 5.22 5.99 25.61
N GLU A 621 4.16 5.38 26.15
CA GLU A 621 3.70 5.61 27.50
C GLU A 621 4.60 4.97 28.58
N GLY A 622 5.60 4.18 28.18
CA GLY A 622 6.52 3.48 29.08
C GLY A 622 5.90 2.24 29.75
N LYS A 623 4.83 1.70 29.18
CA LYS A 623 4.24 0.42 29.60
C LYS A 623 5.05 -0.79 29.17
N THR A 624 5.94 -0.60 28.20
CA THR A 624 6.87 -1.60 27.66
C THR A 624 8.30 -1.11 27.85
N ASP A 625 9.18 -1.96 28.38
CA ASP A 625 10.58 -1.64 28.69
C ASP A 625 11.50 -1.99 27.51
N ILE A 626 11.27 -3.15 26.86
CA ILE A 626 12.08 -3.65 25.74
C ILE A 626 11.19 -3.90 24.54
N LEU A 627 11.50 -3.22 23.44
CA LEU A 627 10.84 -3.42 22.15
C LEU A 627 11.75 -4.23 21.21
N ILE A 628 11.30 -5.41 20.81
CA ILE A 628 12.01 -6.27 19.87
C ILE A 628 11.33 -6.13 18.50
N GLY A 629 12.10 -5.85 17.44
CA GLY A 629 11.47 -5.79 16.16
C GLY A 629 12.40 -5.84 14.95
N THR A 630 11.74 -5.79 13.80
CA THR A 630 12.36 -5.83 12.47
C THR A 630 12.43 -4.41 11.89
N GLN A 631 12.52 -4.28 10.58
CA GLN A 631 12.51 -2.99 9.87
C GLN A 631 11.36 -2.03 10.26
N MET A 632 10.31 -2.54 10.91
CA MET A 632 9.19 -1.70 11.35
C MET A 632 9.57 -0.72 12.46
N ILE A 633 10.57 -1.04 13.29
CA ILE A 633 11.02 -0.16 14.38
C ILE A 633 11.89 1.00 13.87
N SER A 634 12.51 0.83 12.71
CA SER A 634 13.43 1.84 12.17
C SER A 634 12.72 3.09 11.63
N LYS A 635 11.39 3.05 11.44
CA LYS A 635 10.66 4.01 10.59
C LYS A 635 9.60 4.81 11.34
N GLY A 636 9.61 6.13 11.15
CA GLY A 636 8.50 7.04 11.48
C GLY A 636 8.09 7.12 12.95
N LEU A 637 8.85 6.51 13.86
CA LEU A 637 8.57 6.49 15.29
C LEU A 637 9.54 7.39 16.06
N ASP A 638 9.05 8.08 17.03
CA ASP A 638 9.82 8.98 17.87
C ASP A 638 9.65 8.59 19.34
N PHE A 639 10.72 8.06 19.94
CA PHE A 639 10.69 7.56 21.31
C PHE A 639 11.67 8.34 22.21
N ASP A 640 11.17 9.05 23.16
CA ASP A 640 11.95 9.94 24.03
C ASP A 640 12.81 9.23 25.07
N ARG A 641 12.48 7.97 25.44
CA ARG A 641 13.08 7.24 26.56
C ARG A 641 14.08 6.16 26.15
N VAL A 642 14.33 6.00 24.85
CA VAL A 642 15.23 4.96 24.35
C VAL A 642 16.68 5.37 24.51
N SER A 643 17.41 4.70 25.41
CA SER A 643 18.83 4.94 25.67
C SER A 643 19.74 3.93 24.98
N VAL A 644 19.27 2.69 24.83
CA VAL A 644 20.07 1.60 24.26
C VAL A 644 19.37 0.99 23.06
N VAL A 645 20.12 0.82 21.98
CA VAL A 645 19.71 0.08 20.78
C VAL A 645 20.67 -1.05 20.53
N GLY A 646 20.19 -2.30 20.50
CA GLY A 646 20.98 -3.48 20.17
C GLY A 646 20.73 -3.94 18.74
N ILE A 647 21.74 -3.91 17.86
CA ILE A 647 21.70 -4.52 16.52
C ILE A 647 22.29 -5.93 16.66
N LEU A 648 21.44 -6.95 16.62
CA LEU A 648 21.84 -8.31 17.01
C LEU A 648 22.70 -9.04 15.96
N ASN A 649 22.53 -8.71 14.68
CA ASN A 649 23.27 -9.36 13.59
C ASN A 649 23.36 -8.44 12.37
N ALA A 650 24.45 -7.69 12.26
CA ALA A 650 24.71 -6.81 11.12
C ALA A 650 25.04 -7.59 9.84
N ASP A 651 25.71 -8.73 9.96
CA ASP A 651 26.17 -9.55 8.81
C ASP A 651 25.03 -10.01 7.92
N SER A 652 23.86 -10.27 8.49
CA SER A 652 22.69 -10.73 7.73
C SER A 652 22.18 -9.72 6.69
N MET A 653 22.51 -8.44 6.87
CA MET A 653 22.16 -7.36 5.95
C MET A 653 23.21 -7.19 4.85
N MET A 654 24.48 -7.31 5.21
CA MET A 654 25.61 -7.09 4.31
C MET A 654 25.81 -8.26 3.32
N ASN A 655 25.55 -9.50 3.76
CA ASN A 655 25.80 -10.71 2.99
C ASN A 655 24.63 -11.14 2.08
N TYR A 656 23.64 -10.27 1.88
CA TYR A 656 22.57 -10.56 0.94
C TYR A 656 23.08 -10.42 -0.51
N PRO A 657 22.80 -11.38 -1.42
CA PRO A 657 23.35 -11.41 -2.77
C PRO A 657 22.59 -10.41 -3.69
N ASP A 658 22.77 -9.12 -3.44
CA ASP A 658 22.21 -8.02 -4.20
C ASP A 658 23.22 -6.86 -4.22
N PHE A 659 23.40 -6.22 -5.37
CA PHE A 659 24.31 -5.09 -5.51
C PHE A 659 23.96 -3.88 -4.62
N ARG A 660 22.74 -3.83 -4.08
CA ARG A 660 22.28 -2.80 -3.13
C ARG A 660 22.48 -3.20 -1.66
N SER A 661 23.09 -4.36 -1.39
CA SER A 661 23.15 -4.89 -0.01
C SER A 661 23.85 -3.94 0.96
N TYR A 662 24.99 -3.34 0.55
CA TYR A 662 25.74 -2.38 1.36
C TYR A 662 24.99 -1.05 1.55
N GLU A 663 24.40 -0.51 0.51
CA GLU A 663 23.55 0.66 0.58
C GLU A 663 22.40 0.45 1.58
N ARG A 664 21.65 -0.65 1.44
CA ARG A 664 20.53 -0.97 2.34
C ARG A 664 20.96 -1.25 3.77
N ALA A 665 22.10 -1.92 3.95
CA ALA A 665 22.64 -2.19 5.27
C ALA A 665 23.02 -0.88 5.98
N PHE A 666 23.68 0.05 5.29
CA PHE A 666 23.99 1.38 5.81
C PHE A 666 22.73 2.14 6.18
N GLN A 667 21.77 2.27 5.24
CA GLN A 667 20.52 2.98 5.45
C GLN A 667 19.75 2.46 6.67
N LEU A 668 19.60 1.15 6.77
CA LEU A 668 18.84 0.53 7.84
C LEU A 668 19.55 0.65 9.20
N MET A 669 20.88 0.39 9.25
CA MET A 669 21.62 0.50 10.49
C MET A 669 21.72 1.95 10.99
N ALA A 670 21.93 2.92 10.09
CA ALA A 670 21.93 4.33 10.43
C ALA A 670 20.57 4.82 10.95
N GLN A 671 19.47 4.35 10.34
CA GLN A 671 18.11 4.67 10.82
C GLN A 671 17.83 4.08 12.19
N VAL A 672 18.19 2.81 12.42
CA VAL A 672 18.02 2.13 13.71
C VAL A 672 18.89 2.78 14.78
N ALA A 673 20.14 3.09 14.45
CA ALA A 673 21.03 3.81 15.34
C ALA A 673 20.47 5.19 15.71
N GLY A 674 19.88 5.88 14.75
CA GLY A 674 19.23 7.18 14.99
C GLY A 674 18.08 7.17 15.98
N ARG A 675 17.60 6.01 16.42
CA ARG A 675 16.56 5.87 17.47
C ARG A 675 17.11 5.96 18.89
N ALA A 676 18.41 5.75 19.08
CA ALA A 676 19.06 5.90 20.38
C ALA A 676 19.35 7.38 20.69
N GLY A 677 19.03 7.79 21.91
CA GLY A 677 19.35 9.10 22.49
C GLY A 677 18.48 10.25 22.01
N ARG A 678 17.80 10.90 22.93
CA ARG A 678 17.06 12.17 22.75
C ARG A 678 17.00 12.92 24.09
N LYS A 679 16.66 14.22 24.05
CA LYS A 679 16.46 15.09 25.22
C LYS A 679 17.68 15.10 26.16
N ASN A 680 18.81 15.61 25.67
CA ASN A 680 20.01 15.90 26.47
C ASN A 680 20.88 14.69 26.87
N LYS A 681 20.63 13.47 26.36
CA LYS A 681 21.47 12.30 26.60
C LYS A 681 21.89 11.65 25.29
N GLN A 682 23.18 11.44 25.12
CA GLN A 682 23.71 10.65 23.99
C GLN A 682 23.26 9.19 24.15
N GLY A 683 22.64 8.64 23.11
CA GLY A 683 22.23 7.24 23.10
C GLY A 683 23.38 6.31 22.81
N LEU A 684 23.22 5.03 23.16
CA LEU A 684 24.17 3.97 22.92
C LEU A 684 23.60 2.96 21.91
N VAL A 685 24.40 2.60 20.92
CA VAL A 685 24.11 1.50 20.00
C VAL A 685 25.14 0.40 20.18
N VAL A 686 24.71 -0.81 20.50
CA VAL A 686 25.57 -2.00 20.54
C VAL A 686 25.39 -2.76 19.25
N LEU A 687 26.41 -2.72 18.38
CA LEU A 687 26.40 -3.37 17.08
C LEU A 687 27.16 -4.69 17.14
N GLN A 688 26.45 -5.82 16.98
CA GLN A 688 27.02 -7.16 17.00
C GLN A 688 27.27 -7.65 15.57
N THR A 689 28.50 -8.06 15.27
CA THR A 689 28.92 -8.59 13.96
C THR A 689 29.96 -9.69 14.10
N LYS A 690 30.01 -10.57 13.10
CA LYS A 690 31.08 -11.56 12.92
C LYS A 690 32.27 -11.05 12.10
N SER A 691 32.10 -9.88 11.49
CA SER A 691 33.02 -9.25 10.54
C SER A 691 33.35 -7.83 10.98
N PRO A 692 34.02 -7.63 12.14
CA PRO A 692 34.28 -6.30 12.68
C PRO A 692 35.17 -5.45 11.77
N GLU A 693 36.01 -6.05 10.96
CA GLU A 693 36.95 -5.40 10.02
C GLU A 693 36.27 -4.94 8.70
N ASN A 694 34.96 -5.20 8.53
CA ASN A 694 34.29 -4.82 7.31
C ASN A 694 34.24 -3.28 7.16
N PRO A 695 34.71 -2.71 6.03
CA PRO A 695 34.74 -1.25 5.83
C PRO A 695 33.39 -0.57 6.06
N LEU A 696 32.28 -1.22 5.67
CA LEU A 696 30.93 -0.71 5.85
C LEU A 696 30.57 -0.47 7.33
N ILE A 697 31.05 -1.34 8.24
CA ILE A 697 30.82 -1.18 9.68
C ILE A 697 31.49 0.11 10.17
N HIS A 698 32.72 0.37 9.75
CA HIS A 698 33.42 1.60 10.11
C HIS A 698 32.77 2.85 9.53
N GLN A 699 32.25 2.78 8.29
CA GLN A 699 31.48 3.86 7.68
C GLN A 699 30.19 4.15 8.46
N ILE A 700 29.49 3.11 8.94
CA ILE A 700 28.27 3.26 9.76
C ILE A 700 28.61 3.91 11.09
N MET A 701 29.69 3.46 11.77
CA MET A 701 30.14 4.02 13.04
C MET A 701 30.50 5.51 12.92
N ALA A 702 31.16 5.88 11.82
CA ALA A 702 31.52 7.27 11.52
C ALA A 702 30.38 8.08 10.90
N ASN A 703 29.24 7.46 10.58
CA ASN A 703 28.15 8.05 9.79
C ASN A 703 28.66 8.66 8.45
N ASP A 704 29.63 8.01 7.83
CA ASP A 704 30.34 8.47 6.62
C ASP A 704 29.63 8.00 5.35
N TYR A 705 28.51 8.67 5.04
CA TYR A 705 27.77 8.40 3.81
C TYR A 705 28.56 8.77 2.55
N ALA A 706 29.42 9.79 2.62
CA ALA A 706 30.17 10.25 1.46
C ALA A 706 31.16 9.18 0.96
N ARG A 707 31.83 8.52 1.88
CA ARG A 707 32.75 7.43 1.55
C ARG A 707 32.01 6.20 1.02
N LEU A 708 30.89 5.82 1.64
CA LEU A 708 30.03 4.76 1.10
C LEU A 708 29.61 5.07 -0.35
N TYR A 709 29.15 6.30 -0.60
CA TYR A 709 28.76 6.73 -1.93
C TYR A 709 29.91 6.57 -2.93
N GLN A 710 31.09 7.05 -2.62
CA GLN A 710 32.23 6.96 -3.52
C GLN A 710 32.61 5.51 -3.86
N GLU A 711 32.79 4.64 -2.84
CA GLU A 711 33.13 3.24 -3.04
C GLU A 711 32.06 2.49 -3.85
N GLN A 712 30.79 2.75 -3.55
CA GLN A 712 29.68 2.12 -4.27
C GLN A 712 29.53 2.64 -5.71
N MET A 713 29.84 3.92 -5.99
CA MET A 713 29.82 4.44 -7.36
C MET A 713 30.90 3.80 -8.23
N GLU A 714 32.09 3.59 -7.71
CA GLU A 714 33.16 2.91 -8.41
C GLU A 714 32.76 1.47 -8.76
N GLU A 715 32.22 0.72 -7.78
CA GLU A 715 31.75 -0.66 -7.99
C GLU A 715 30.61 -0.72 -9.01
N ARG A 716 29.59 0.16 -8.90
CA ARG A 716 28.43 0.18 -9.81
C ARG A 716 28.80 0.58 -11.21
N SER A 717 29.77 1.44 -11.39
CA SER A 717 30.30 1.80 -12.71
C SER A 717 30.99 0.60 -13.36
N LEU A 718 31.85 -0.08 -12.61
CA LEU A 718 32.58 -1.27 -13.10
C LEU A 718 31.64 -2.41 -13.50
N PHE A 719 30.63 -2.70 -12.68
CA PHE A 719 29.70 -3.80 -12.90
C PHE A 719 28.43 -3.42 -13.69
N LYS A 720 28.38 -2.24 -14.25
CA LYS A 720 27.26 -1.77 -15.10
C LYS A 720 25.91 -1.80 -14.34
N TYR A 721 25.85 -1.17 -13.15
CA TYR A 721 24.65 -1.02 -12.32
C TYR A 721 24.11 0.42 -12.31
N PRO A 722 22.85 0.63 -11.86
CA PRO A 722 22.35 1.99 -11.63
C PRO A 722 23.22 2.77 -10.63
N PRO A 723 23.44 4.08 -10.84
CA PRO A 723 22.77 4.98 -11.78
C PRO A 723 23.33 5.03 -13.21
N PHE A 724 24.41 4.32 -13.51
CA PHE A 724 25.08 4.36 -14.82
C PHE A 724 24.31 3.58 -15.88
N TYR A 725 23.65 2.49 -15.49
CA TYR A 725 22.84 1.64 -16.36
C TYR A 725 21.42 1.52 -15.80
N ARG A 726 20.48 1.24 -16.68
CA ARG A 726 19.12 0.84 -16.33
C ARG A 726 19.05 -0.68 -16.30
N LEU A 727 18.32 -1.21 -15.31
CA LEU A 727 18.10 -2.65 -15.21
C LEU A 727 16.67 -2.99 -15.55
N ILE A 728 16.50 -4.06 -16.34
CA ILE A 728 15.21 -4.71 -16.56
C ILE A 728 15.40 -6.19 -16.27
N TYR A 729 14.58 -6.74 -15.37
CA TYR A 729 14.49 -8.17 -15.18
C TYR A 729 13.31 -8.70 -15.97
N VAL A 730 13.57 -9.74 -16.78
CA VAL A 730 12.54 -10.47 -17.49
C VAL A 730 12.33 -11.79 -16.77
N TYR A 731 11.14 -12.01 -16.30
CA TYR A 731 10.76 -13.25 -15.63
C TYR A 731 9.86 -14.07 -16.53
N LEU A 732 10.21 -15.34 -16.67
CA LEU A 732 9.41 -16.33 -17.37
C LEU A 732 8.90 -17.35 -16.33
N LYS A 733 7.62 -17.69 -16.42
CA LYS A 733 6.99 -18.69 -15.52
C LYS A 733 6.22 -19.72 -16.32
N HIS A 734 6.37 -20.99 -15.95
CA HIS A 734 5.62 -22.09 -16.55
C HIS A 734 5.49 -23.27 -15.55
N ARG A 735 4.45 -24.12 -15.73
CA ARG A 735 4.23 -25.31 -14.89
C ARG A 735 5.23 -26.43 -15.17
N LYS A 736 5.71 -26.55 -16.40
CA LYS A 736 6.69 -27.57 -16.83
C LYS A 736 8.04 -26.90 -16.96
N GLU A 737 9.05 -27.43 -16.26
CA GLU A 737 10.39 -26.85 -16.21
C GLU A 737 11.12 -26.94 -17.57
N ASP A 738 10.93 -28.05 -18.30
CA ASP A 738 11.56 -28.28 -19.60
C ASP A 738 11.10 -27.25 -20.65
N ILE A 739 9.78 -26.98 -20.71
CA ILE A 739 9.22 -25.97 -21.61
C ILE A 739 9.72 -24.58 -21.20
N LEU A 740 9.80 -24.30 -19.90
CA LEU A 740 10.33 -23.04 -19.40
C LEU A 740 11.78 -22.82 -19.80
N ASN A 741 12.64 -23.84 -19.67
CA ASN A 741 14.05 -23.75 -20.04
C ASN A 741 14.19 -23.47 -21.54
N GLN A 742 13.50 -24.21 -22.41
CA GLN A 742 13.51 -23.98 -23.84
C GLN A 742 13.05 -22.58 -24.20
N ALA A 743 11.96 -22.11 -23.60
CA ALA A 743 11.45 -20.75 -23.83
C ALA A 743 12.41 -19.67 -23.36
N ALA A 744 13.06 -19.86 -22.20
CA ALA A 744 14.02 -18.91 -21.64
C ALA A 744 15.28 -18.82 -22.50
N ASP A 745 15.82 -19.96 -22.95
CA ASP A 745 16.99 -20.02 -23.82
C ASP A 745 16.70 -19.36 -25.17
N LEU A 746 15.55 -19.66 -25.79
CA LEU A 746 15.12 -19.06 -27.05
C LEU A 746 14.92 -17.54 -26.92
N MET A 747 14.24 -17.10 -25.86
CA MET A 747 14.06 -15.68 -25.59
C MET A 747 15.41 -14.96 -25.40
N ALA A 748 16.31 -15.53 -24.61
CA ALA A 748 17.63 -14.96 -24.41
C ALA A 748 18.45 -14.90 -25.71
N ALA A 749 18.36 -15.94 -26.57
CA ALA A 749 19.01 -15.95 -27.87
C ALA A 749 18.49 -14.82 -28.78
N HIS A 750 17.17 -14.66 -28.90
CA HIS A 750 16.58 -13.57 -29.69
C HIS A 750 16.96 -12.20 -29.12
N LEU A 751 16.92 -12.04 -27.80
CA LEU A 751 17.31 -10.76 -27.17
C LEU A 751 18.79 -10.43 -27.45
N ARG A 752 19.70 -11.44 -27.42
CA ARG A 752 21.12 -11.22 -27.74
C ARG A 752 21.38 -10.82 -29.19
N GLN A 753 20.55 -11.28 -30.13
CA GLN A 753 20.67 -10.84 -31.53
C GLN A 753 20.55 -9.32 -31.69
N GLY A 754 19.66 -8.68 -30.95
CA GLY A 754 19.46 -7.23 -31.05
C GLY A 754 20.17 -6.40 -29.95
N MET A 755 20.56 -7.01 -28.83
CA MET A 755 21.12 -6.29 -27.67
C MET A 755 22.52 -6.77 -27.24
N GLY A 756 23.03 -7.86 -27.80
CA GLY A 756 24.39 -8.35 -27.53
C GLY A 756 24.64 -8.68 -26.06
N GLU A 757 25.77 -8.20 -25.55
CA GLU A 757 26.25 -8.44 -24.16
C GLU A 757 25.40 -7.80 -23.06
N ARG A 758 24.41 -6.99 -23.41
CA ARG A 758 23.47 -6.41 -22.43
C ARG A 758 22.57 -7.47 -21.78
N ILE A 759 22.53 -8.68 -22.34
CA ILE A 759 21.66 -9.80 -21.91
C ILE A 759 22.46 -10.81 -21.11
N LEU A 760 22.10 -10.97 -19.83
CA LEU A 760 22.68 -11.94 -18.91
C LEU A 760 21.62 -13.00 -18.52
N GLY A 761 22.07 -14.23 -18.36
CA GLY A 761 21.18 -15.37 -18.10
C GLY A 761 20.75 -16.10 -19.37
N PRO A 762 19.71 -16.98 -19.33
CA PRO A 762 18.73 -17.12 -18.26
C PRO A 762 19.26 -17.85 -17.03
N ASP A 763 18.89 -17.37 -15.85
CA ASP A 763 19.30 -17.94 -14.57
C ASP A 763 18.10 -18.35 -13.71
N LYS A 764 18.35 -19.26 -12.74
CA LYS A 764 17.39 -19.57 -11.68
C LYS A 764 17.44 -18.46 -10.62
N PRO A 765 16.33 -17.75 -10.35
CA PRO A 765 16.29 -16.84 -9.22
C PRO A 765 16.41 -17.58 -7.89
N PRO A 766 16.71 -16.90 -6.76
CA PRO A 766 16.83 -17.52 -5.45
C PRO A 766 15.60 -18.37 -5.05
N VAL A 767 14.41 -17.95 -5.49
CA VAL A 767 13.18 -18.74 -5.42
C VAL A 767 12.79 -19.14 -6.83
N ALA A 768 13.14 -20.34 -7.23
CA ALA A 768 12.97 -20.82 -8.61
C ALA A 768 11.61 -21.45 -8.89
N ARG A 769 10.74 -21.63 -7.85
CA ARG A 769 9.38 -22.17 -8.00
C ARG A 769 8.43 -21.54 -6.97
N ILE A 770 7.28 -21.03 -7.43
CA ILE A 770 6.22 -20.46 -6.59
C ILE A 770 4.87 -20.97 -7.11
N GLN A 771 4.01 -21.48 -6.23
CA GLN A 771 2.68 -21.98 -6.57
C GLN A 771 2.69 -22.99 -7.74
N SER A 772 3.64 -23.93 -7.72
CA SER A 772 3.87 -24.93 -8.78
C SER A 772 4.30 -24.36 -10.13
N LEU A 773 4.66 -23.07 -10.21
CA LEU A 773 5.23 -22.44 -11.38
C LEU A 773 6.74 -22.33 -11.22
N PHE A 774 7.49 -22.91 -12.13
CA PHE A 774 8.93 -22.72 -12.26
C PHE A 774 9.24 -21.35 -12.83
N ILE A 775 10.37 -20.76 -12.43
CA ILE A 775 10.76 -19.38 -12.77
C ILE A 775 12.16 -19.37 -13.37
N ARG A 776 12.35 -18.58 -14.44
CA ARG A 776 13.65 -18.17 -14.98
C ARG A 776 13.72 -16.67 -15.07
N LYS A 777 14.93 -16.14 -14.93
CA LYS A 777 15.21 -14.70 -14.94
C LYS A 777 16.28 -14.40 -15.99
N ILE A 778 15.99 -13.42 -16.85
CA ILE A 778 16.98 -12.80 -17.74
C ILE A 778 17.20 -11.37 -17.22
N VAL A 779 18.45 -10.93 -17.17
CA VAL A 779 18.82 -9.59 -16.73
C VAL A 779 19.27 -8.79 -17.96
N ILE A 780 18.72 -7.59 -18.10
CA ILE A 780 19.05 -6.67 -19.18
C ILE A 780 19.67 -5.42 -18.57
N LYS A 781 20.88 -5.07 -19.00
CA LYS A 781 21.61 -3.86 -18.59
C LYS A 781 21.69 -2.88 -19.76
N ILE A 782 21.11 -1.69 -19.60
CA ILE A 782 20.95 -0.73 -20.69
C ILE A 782 21.61 0.60 -20.28
N GLU A 783 22.43 1.13 -21.14
CA GLU A 783 23.07 2.44 -20.95
C GLU A 783 22.02 3.55 -20.81
N GLN A 784 22.36 4.62 -20.05
CA GLN A 784 21.42 5.72 -19.80
C GLN A 784 21.00 6.47 -21.07
N GLU A 785 21.90 6.57 -22.08
CA GLU A 785 21.64 7.25 -23.34
C GLU A 785 20.80 6.44 -24.32
N ALA A 786 20.64 5.12 -24.07
CA ALA A 786 19.89 4.25 -24.95
C ALA A 786 18.40 4.60 -24.99
N SER A 787 17.82 4.54 -26.19
CA SER A 787 16.40 4.81 -26.40
C SER A 787 15.52 3.72 -25.81
N MET A 788 14.89 3.99 -24.66
CA MET A 788 13.98 3.06 -23.99
C MET A 788 12.75 2.71 -24.85
N SER A 789 12.33 3.58 -25.75
CA SER A 789 11.23 3.27 -26.68
C SER A 789 11.61 2.18 -27.69
N LYS A 790 12.85 2.20 -28.18
CA LYS A 790 13.36 1.14 -29.06
C LYS A 790 13.51 -0.18 -28.29
N VAL A 791 14.07 -0.13 -27.09
CA VAL A 791 14.22 -1.30 -26.20
C VAL A 791 12.85 -1.95 -25.93
N ARG A 792 11.86 -1.18 -25.54
CA ARG A 792 10.51 -1.68 -25.25
C ARG A 792 9.86 -2.32 -26.47
N ARG A 793 9.96 -1.67 -27.63
CA ARG A 793 9.42 -2.23 -28.87
C ARG A 793 10.06 -3.57 -29.19
N TYR A 794 11.37 -3.68 -29.03
CA TYR A 794 12.09 -4.93 -29.29
C TYR A 794 11.70 -6.03 -28.29
N LEU A 795 11.62 -5.71 -26.98
CA LEU A 795 11.15 -6.67 -25.98
C LEU A 795 9.74 -7.19 -26.26
N THR A 796 8.82 -6.30 -26.61
CA THR A 796 7.45 -6.66 -26.96
C THR A 796 7.40 -7.54 -28.22
N GLN A 797 8.22 -7.23 -29.22
CA GLN A 797 8.33 -8.03 -30.44
C GLN A 797 8.83 -9.44 -30.15
N VAL A 798 9.94 -9.58 -29.41
CA VAL A 798 10.52 -10.89 -29.05
C VAL A 798 9.51 -11.70 -28.20
N GLN A 799 8.85 -11.06 -27.26
CA GLN A 799 7.81 -11.75 -26.47
C GLN A 799 6.66 -12.24 -27.34
N ARG A 800 6.19 -11.42 -28.27
CA ARG A 800 5.11 -11.79 -29.19
C ARG A 800 5.50 -13.01 -30.05
N THR A 801 6.66 -12.95 -30.68
CA THR A 801 7.18 -14.07 -31.49
C THR A 801 7.30 -15.37 -30.67
N LEU A 802 7.72 -15.26 -29.41
CA LEU A 802 7.82 -16.42 -28.52
C LEU A 802 6.47 -17.04 -28.18
N ILE A 803 5.44 -16.20 -27.89
CA ILE A 803 4.10 -16.68 -27.52
C ILE A 803 3.29 -17.18 -28.73
N GLU A 804 3.61 -16.76 -29.95
CA GLU A 804 3.01 -17.26 -31.18
C GLU A 804 3.36 -18.75 -31.44
N ASP A 805 4.45 -19.27 -30.88
CA ASP A 805 4.77 -20.69 -30.87
C ASP A 805 3.83 -21.44 -29.93
N GLU A 806 3.09 -22.42 -30.43
CA GLU A 806 2.11 -23.20 -29.70
C GLU A 806 2.67 -23.86 -28.42
N ARG A 807 3.94 -24.24 -28.43
CA ARG A 807 4.66 -24.83 -27.27
C ARG A 807 4.70 -23.90 -26.08
N PHE A 808 4.73 -22.58 -26.34
CA PHE A 808 4.92 -21.54 -25.33
C PHE A 808 3.65 -20.72 -25.07
N ARG A 809 2.51 -21.06 -25.62
CA ARG A 809 1.24 -20.34 -25.49
C ARG A 809 0.79 -20.13 -24.04
N SER A 810 1.15 -21.04 -23.13
CA SER A 810 0.86 -20.96 -21.69
C SER A 810 1.97 -20.33 -20.86
N LEU A 811 3.02 -19.81 -21.50
CA LEU A 811 4.12 -19.15 -20.85
C LEU A 811 3.67 -17.77 -20.31
N MET A 812 3.99 -17.48 -19.08
CA MET A 812 3.80 -16.17 -18.49
C MET A 812 5.11 -15.40 -18.51
N VAL A 813 5.14 -14.26 -19.21
CA VAL A 813 6.29 -13.36 -19.25
C VAL A 813 5.90 -12.03 -18.60
N TYR A 814 6.73 -11.52 -17.71
CA TYR A 814 6.56 -10.20 -17.12
C TYR A 814 7.90 -9.52 -16.90
N TYR A 815 7.85 -8.21 -16.86
CA TYR A 815 9.02 -7.35 -16.71
C TYR A 815 9.03 -6.66 -15.35
N ASP A 816 10.22 -6.49 -14.80
CA ASP A 816 10.47 -5.64 -13.64
C ASP A 816 11.53 -4.61 -14.02
N VAL A 817 11.06 -3.39 -14.27
CA VAL A 817 11.91 -2.24 -14.63
C VAL A 817 12.34 -1.53 -13.37
N ASP A 818 13.61 -1.14 -13.29
CA ASP A 818 14.23 -0.58 -12.07
C ASP A 818 13.98 -1.47 -10.84
N PRO A 819 14.40 -2.74 -10.85
CA PRO A 819 14.22 -3.64 -9.71
C PRO A 819 14.93 -3.13 -8.47
N THR A 820 14.30 -3.35 -7.31
CA THR A 820 14.81 -2.94 -5.99
C THR A 820 15.07 -4.14 -5.10
#